data_7f7436a5100552cfeb1ec6aa2196dd9b
#
_entry.id   7f7436a5100552cfeb1ec6aa2196dd9b
#
_cell.length_a   1.000
_cell.length_b   1.000
_cell.length_c   1.000
_cell.angle_alpha   90.00
_cell.angle_beta   90.00
_cell.angle_gamma   90.00
#
_symmetry.space_group_name_H-M   'P 1'
#
loop_
_entity.id
_entity.type
_entity.pdbx_description
1 polymer ?
#
loop_
_entity_poly.entity_id
_entity_poly.type
_entity_poly.pdbx_seq_one_letter_code
_entity_poly.pdbx_strand_id
1 'polypeptide(L)'
;MKFAYPATARGSQVDDYHGTSIADPYRWLEELDSDATKEWVAAQNKVTFGYLENLPLRKKFRDRLEELWNYERFGLPRARNGKYFYSRNDGLQNQSVLYVADGLHGEPRVLLDPNKLSQDGTVALNSWVVSDDGKWIAYSLASAGSDWNDWRVLNVATGENNSDVLKWVKFSGASWTNDNAGFFYSRYDEPKAGEKYTGANYYQKLYYHKVGDEQSKDKLIYERADQKEWGFSGSVTEDGRYVIITVWRGTEQKNLIFYQDLQASDGPDSKNTTHELISEWEADYDFIGNIGTRFWFKTDLDAPCKRVVEIDITKPERANWKTLIPESKDTLQGVGAVGGHLIAEYLHDACSAVKIFDPSGKFVRDINFPGLGSAGGFGGRFAENETFYTFTSYTVPGAIYRYDVATGKSEVFREPKVKFDENRFESKQVFYKSKDGTQVPMILVYQKGLKLDGSNPTILYAYGGFNVSLTPGFSVSNIAWLEQGGVYAVPNLRGGGEYGRAWHEAGMKEKKQNVFDDYLAAAQWLIDNKYTSSQKLAIRGGSNGGLLVGAAMTQRPDLFAAAVPAVGVMDMLRYHKFTIGWAWAPEYGSADDADLFKVLHAYSPLHNLKPGTKYPATLVTTGDHDDRVVPAHSFKFAAALQAANAGDKPALIRIETRAGHGAGTPTSKLIDASADVLAFLANELGMK
;
A
#
# COMPACT_ATOMS: atom_id res chain seq x y z
N MET A 1 -23.57 -29.92 1.12
CA MET A 1 -24.58 -29.47 0.12
C MET A 1 -23.79 -28.92 -1.05
N LYS A 2 -23.99 -29.42 -2.25
CA LYS A 2 -23.22 -28.93 -3.42
C LYS A 2 -23.75 -27.53 -3.79
N PHE A 3 -22.88 -26.52 -3.83
CA PHE A 3 -23.26 -25.16 -4.20
C PHE A 3 -23.75 -25.11 -5.65
N ALA A 4 -24.85 -24.41 -5.88
CA ALA A 4 -25.35 -24.11 -7.22
C ALA A 4 -24.82 -22.75 -7.63
N TYR A 5 -23.70 -22.73 -8.33
CA TYR A 5 -23.13 -21.50 -8.89
C TYR A 5 -23.89 -21.09 -10.17
N PRO A 6 -23.95 -19.76 -10.47
CA PRO A 6 -24.40 -19.29 -11.78
C PRO A 6 -23.55 -19.92 -12.89
N ALA A 7 -24.19 -20.38 -13.95
CA ALA A 7 -23.47 -20.91 -15.10
C ALA A 7 -22.63 -19.80 -15.75
N THR A 8 -21.32 -19.98 -15.79
CA THR A 8 -20.40 -19.07 -16.47
C THR A 8 -20.10 -19.59 -17.88
N ALA A 9 -20.48 -18.83 -18.89
CA ALA A 9 -20.26 -19.18 -20.29
C ALA A 9 -18.76 -19.34 -20.58
N ARG A 10 -18.43 -20.39 -21.37
CA ARG A 10 -17.04 -20.65 -21.80
C ARG A 10 -16.89 -20.23 -23.26
N GLY A 11 -15.98 -19.30 -23.51
CA GLY A 11 -15.54 -18.91 -24.84
C GLY A 11 -14.49 -19.88 -25.41
N SER A 12 -14.14 -19.65 -26.68
CA SER A 12 -13.12 -20.43 -27.41
C SER A 12 -11.78 -19.70 -27.55
N GLN A 13 -11.56 -18.65 -26.79
CA GLN A 13 -10.33 -17.85 -26.87
C GLN A 13 -9.12 -18.70 -26.50
N VAL A 14 -8.10 -18.64 -27.33
CA VAL A 14 -6.78 -19.28 -27.10
C VAL A 14 -5.71 -18.25 -27.50
N ASP A 15 -4.74 -18.08 -26.65
CA ASP A 15 -3.56 -17.24 -26.92
C ASP A 15 -2.35 -18.14 -27.17
N ASP A 16 -1.49 -17.74 -28.10
CA ASP A 16 -0.19 -18.37 -28.30
C ASP A 16 0.90 -17.61 -27.53
N TYR A 17 1.60 -18.31 -26.69
CA TYR A 17 2.80 -17.82 -25.99
C TYR A 17 4.02 -18.65 -26.41
N HIS A 18 4.81 -18.14 -27.35
CA HIS A 18 6.05 -18.76 -27.80
C HIS A 18 5.85 -20.20 -28.30
N GLY A 19 4.77 -20.47 -29.04
CA GLY A 19 4.40 -21.79 -29.55
C GLY A 19 3.62 -22.65 -28.54
N THR A 20 3.25 -22.11 -27.38
CA THR A 20 2.40 -22.78 -26.40
C THR A 20 0.99 -22.16 -26.43
N SER A 21 0.01 -22.97 -26.80
CA SER A 21 -1.39 -22.55 -26.83
C SER A 21 -2.02 -22.59 -25.43
N ILE A 22 -2.50 -21.44 -24.96
CA ILE A 22 -3.13 -21.28 -23.63
C ILE A 22 -4.59 -20.86 -23.83
N ALA A 23 -5.52 -21.70 -23.36
CA ALA A 23 -6.95 -21.39 -23.40
C ALA A 23 -7.34 -20.38 -22.32
N ASP A 24 -8.15 -19.40 -22.70
CA ASP A 24 -8.75 -18.41 -21.80
C ASP A 24 -10.28 -18.36 -21.98
N PRO A 25 -11.00 -19.37 -21.51
CA PRO A 25 -12.43 -19.52 -21.76
C PRO A 25 -13.29 -18.44 -21.11
N TYR A 26 -12.74 -17.65 -20.20
CA TYR A 26 -13.43 -16.59 -19.48
C TYR A 26 -12.92 -15.20 -19.87
N ARG A 27 -12.26 -15.05 -21.04
CA ARG A 27 -11.74 -13.78 -21.57
C ARG A 27 -12.78 -12.67 -21.58
N TRP A 28 -14.03 -13.01 -21.87
CA TRP A 28 -15.12 -12.03 -21.95
C TRP A 28 -15.38 -11.28 -20.62
N LEU A 29 -14.96 -11.84 -19.48
CA LEU A 29 -15.01 -11.16 -18.16
C LEU A 29 -14.00 -10.01 -18.04
N GLU A 30 -13.12 -9.81 -19.02
CA GLU A 30 -12.25 -8.63 -19.11
C GLU A 30 -13.01 -7.38 -19.61
N GLU A 31 -14.17 -7.56 -20.26
CA GLU A 31 -15.06 -6.48 -20.69
C GLU A 31 -15.95 -6.01 -19.54
N LEU A 32 -15.34 -5.24 -18.60
CA LEU A 32 -15.95 -4.90 -17.31
C LEU A 32 -17.29 -4.16 -17.44
N ASP A 33 -17.44 -3.34 -18.49
CA ASP A 33 -18.63 -2.52 -18.74
C ASP A 33 -19.72 -3.22 -19.55
N SER A 34 -19.47 -4.44 -20.04
CA SER A 34 -20.45 -5.20 -20.81
C SER A 34 -21.65 -5.63 -19.93
N ASP A 35 -22.83 -5.69 -20.51
CA ASP A 35 -24.04 -6.15 -19.81
C ASP A 35 -23.86 -7.59 -19.30
N ALA A 36 -23.22 -8.45 -20.08
CA ALA A 36 -22.96 -9.84 -19.71
C ALA A 36 -22.09 -9.95 -18.44
N THR A 37 -21.06 -9.12 -18.32
CA THR A 37 -20.21 -9.08 -17.10
C THR A 37 -20.98 -8.52 -15.93
N LYS A 38 -21.76 -7.47 -16.08
CA LYS A 38 -22.60 -6.89 -15.02
C LYS A 38 -23.66 -7.89 -14.52
N GLU A 39 -24.29 -8.62 -15.40
CA GLU A 39 -25.25 -9.69 -15.05
C GLU A 39 -24.55 -10.83 -14.28
N TRP A 40 -23.36 -11.24 -14.74
CA TRP A 40 -22.56 -12.25 -14.04
C TRP A 40 -22.17 -11.79 -12.63
N VAL A 41 -21.71 -10.55 -12.47
CA VAL A 41 -21.38 -9.95 -11.16
C VAL A 41 -22.60 -9.97 -10.23
N ALA A 42 -23.76 -9.55 -10.71
CA ALA A 42 -25.00 -9.56 -9.93
C ALA A 42 -25.41 -10.98 -9.51
N ALA A 43 -25.29 -11.96 -10.42
CA ALA A 43 -25.61 -13.35 -10.14
C ALA A 43 -24.65 -13.98 -9.12
N GLN A 44 -23.35 -13.73 -9.24
CA GLN A 44 -22.33 -14.21 -8.27
C GLN A 44 -22.53 -13.59 -6.88
N ASN A 45 -22.76 -12.29 -6.81
CA ASN A 45 -23.04 -11.60 -5.55
C ASN A 45 -24.31 -12.12 -4.87
N LYS A 46 -25.36 -12.42 -5.64
CA LYS A 46 -26.59 -13.01 -5.08
C LYS A 46 -26.33 -14.33 -4.35
N VAL A 47 -25.50 -15.21 -4.91
CA VAL A 47 -25.12 -16.49 -4.27
C VAL A 47 -24.24 -16.21 -3.06
N THR A 48 -23.26 -15.36 -3.20
CA THR A 48 -22.28 -15.05 -2.14
C THR A 48 -22.94 -14.40 -0.93
N PHE A 49 -23.71 -13.34 -1.13
CA PHE A 49 -24.41 -12.68 -0.01
C PHE A 49 -25.49 -13.57 0.60
N GLY A 50 -26.22 -14.34 -0.23
CA GLY A 50 -27.15 -15.34 0.28
C GLY A 50 -26.51 -16.38 1.19
N TYR A 51 -25.24 -16.71 0.99
CA TYR A 51 -24.48 -17.57 1.90
C TYR A 51 -23.98 -16.81 3.12
N LEU A 52 -23.29 -15.67 2.93
CA LEU A 52 -22.63 -14.92 4.00
C LEU A 52 -23.62 -14.39 5.04
N GLU A 53 -24.75 -13.86 4.61
CA GLU A 53 -25.79 -13.29 5.48
C GLU A 53 -26.41 -14.32 6.46
N ASN A 54 -26.35 -15.60 6.11
CA ASN A 54 -26.87 -16.69 6.94
C ASN A 54 -25.80 -17.33 7.85
N LEU A 55 -24.57 -16.83 7.86
CA LEU A 55 -23.53 -17.38 8.73
C LEU A 55 -23.76 -17.01 10.20
N PRO A 56 -23.69 -18.00 11.12
CA PRO A 56 -24.08 -17.81 12.53
C PRO A 56 -23.35 -16.67 13.24
N LEU A 57 -22.05 -16.46 12.95
CA LEU A 57 -21.22 -15.47 13.63
C LEU A 57 -21.17 -14.12 12.92
N ARG A 58 -21.80 -13.96 11.73
CA ARG A 58 -21.71 -12.72 10.95
C ARG A 58 -22.20 -11.50 11.72
N LYS A 59 -23.39 -11.61 12.32
CA LYS A 59 -23.96 -10.50 13.12
C LYS A 59 -23.07 -10.17 14.32
N LYS A 60 -22.57 -11.19 15.02
CA LYS A 60 -21.68 -11.00 16.17
C LYS A 60 -20.39 -10.26 15.78
N PHE A 61 -19.73 -10.66 14.66
CA PHE A 61 -18.56 -9.94 14.15
C PHE A 61 -18.91 -8.52 13.72
N ARG A 62 -20.02 -8.33 13.00
CA ARG A 62 -20.41 -7.00 12.53
C ARG A 62 -20.65 -6.04 13.69
N ASP A 63 -21.44 -6.44 14.68
CA ASP A 63 -21.74 -5.61 15.84
C ASP A 63 -20.46 -5.29 16.64
N ARG A 64 -19.56 -6.28 16.80
CA ARG A 64 -18.30 -6.09 17.51
C ARG A 64 -17.32 -5.20 16.73
N LEU A 65 -17.25 -5.34 15.43
CA LEU A 65 -16.44 -4.46 14.56
C LEU A 65 -16.95 -3.02 14.61
N GLU A 66 -18.25 -2.80 14.56
CA GLU A 66 -18.84 -1.46 14.70
C GLU A 66 -18.47 -0.82 16.06
N GLU A 67 -18.55 -1.57 17.15
CA GLU A 67 -18.12 -1.10 18.46
C GLU A 67 -16.62 -0.81 18.55
N LEU A 68 -15.79 -1.71 18.01
CA LEU A 68 -14.32 -1.55 17.97
C LEU A 68 -13.89 -0.41 17.05
N TRP A 69 -14.63 -0.16 15.95
CA TRP A 69 -14.33 0.92 15.00
C TRP A 69 -14.76 2.29 15.53
N ASN A 70 -15.69 2.31 16.49
CA ASN A 70 -16.24 3.54 17.04
C ASN A 70 -15.32 4.16 18.08
N TYR A 71 -14.17 4.66 17.62
CA TYR A 71 -13.23 5.46 18.41
C TYR A 71 -12.66 6.59 17.55
N GLU A 72 -12.28 7.66 18.21
CA GLU A 72 -11.72 8.83 17.54
C GLU A 72 -10.31 8.54 17.00
N ARG A 73 -10.10 8.80 15.72
CA ARG A 73 -8.84 8.59 15.00
C ARG A 73 -8.31 9.91 14.46
N PHE A 74 -7.02 10.13 14.62
CA PHE A 74 -6.32 11.32 14.13
C PHE A 74 -5.20 10.93 13.17
N GLY A 75 -5.02 11.74 12.13
CA GLY A 75 -3.77 11.76 11.37
C GLY A 75 -2.72 12.62 12.07
N LEU A 76 -1.46 12.43 11.68
CA LEU A 76 -0.35 13.23 12.22
C LEU A 76 -0.56 14.71 11.90
N PRO A 77 -0.38 15.61 12.89
CA PRO A 77 -0.45 17.05 12.65
C PRO A 77 0.70 17.52 11.75
N ARG A 78 0.37 18.43 10.85
CA ARG A 78 1.35 19.16 10.02
C ARG A 78 1.32 20.63 10.39
N ALA A 79 2.43 21.14 10.92
CA ALA A 79 2.57 22.55 11.26
C ALA A 79 2.91 23.37 10.00
N ARG A 80 2.28 24.53 9.83
CA ARG A 80 2.62 25.53 8.82
C ARG A 80 2.22 26.91 9.32
N ASN A 81 3.20 27.80 9.41
CA ASN A 81 2.99 29.20 9.79
C ASN A 81 2.09 29.36 11.04
N GLY A 82 2.40 28.62 12.12
CA GLY A 82 1.67 28.67 13.39
C GLY A 82 0.31 27.95 13.40
N LYS A 83 -0.09 27.33 12.28
CA LYS A 83 -1.30 26.52 12.18
C LYS A 83 -0.97 25.04 12.16
N TYR A 84 -1.91 24.22 12.68
CA TYR A 84 -1.81 22.78 12.67
C TYR A 84 -2.95 22.18 11.87
N PHE A 85 -2.59 21.39 10.87
CA PHE A 85 -3.52 20.71 9.95
C PHE A 85 -3.49 19.22 10.23
N TYR A 86 -4.65 18.59 10.33
CA TYR A 86 -4.75 17.15 10.58
C TYR A 86 -6.10 16.58 10.14
N SER A 87 -6.12 15.30 9.81
CA SER A 87 -7.37 14.58 9.59
C SER A 87 -7.89 14.04 10.92
N ARG A 88 -9.22 13.96 11.05
CA ARG A 88 -9.92 13.39 12.20
C ARG A 88 -11.13 12.62 11.72
N ASN A 89 -11.36 11.46 12.33
CA ASN A 89 -12.60 10.70 12.20
C ASN A 89 -13.16 10.49 13.60
N ASP A 90 -14.43 10.78 13.80
CA ASP A 90 -15.09 10.67 15.12
C ASP A 90 -15.39 9.23 15.55
N GLY A 91 -15.16 8.27 14.65
CA GLY A 91 -15.33 6.84 14.86
C GLY A 91 -16.01 6.15 13.68
N LEU A 92 -17.25 6.47 13.38
CA LEU A 92 -18.06 5.81 12.36
C LEU A 92 -18.31 6.65 11.09
N GLN A 93 -17.75 7.86 11.00
CA GLN A 93 -17.77 8.61 9.75
C GLN A 93 -17.17 7.78 8.61
N ASN A 94 -17.78 7.79 7.44
CA ASN A 94 -17.30 7.03 6.28
C ASN A 94 -15.93 7.52 5.82
N GLN A 95 -15.69 8.84 5.88
CA GLN A 95 -14.42 9.45 5.52
C GLN A 95 -13.90 10.33 6.66
N SER A 96 -12.58 10.44 6.78
CA SER A 96 -11.97 11.37 7.72
C SER A 96 -12.13 12.83 7.23
N VAL A 97 -12.32 13.73 8.16
CA VAL A 97 -12.51 15.17 7.94
C VAL A 97 -11.20 15.90 8.16
N LEU A 98 -10.88 16.88 7.31
CA LEU A 98 -9.69 17.72 7.43
C LEU A 98 -9.99 18.94 8.31
N TYR A 99 -9.15 19.16 9.31
CA TYR A 99 -9.22 20.25 10.27
C TYR A 99 -8.00 21.15 10.22
N VAL A 100 -8.18 22.38 10.71
CA VAL A 100 -7.09 23.31 11.05
C VAL A 100 -7.32 23.91 12.42
N ALA A 101 -6.24 24.16 13.18
CA ALA A 101 -6.23 24.86 14.45
C ALA A 101 -5.14 25.95 14.45
N ASP A 102 -5.40 27.10 15.06
CA ASP A 102 -4.41 28.15 15.29
C ASP A 102 -3.60 27.79 16.55
N GLY A 103 -2.37 27.35 16.35
CA GLY A 103 -1.52 26.76 17.40
C GLY A 103 -1.87 25.31 17.75
N LEU A 104 -0.97 24.64 18.46
CA LEU A 104 -1.07 23.22 18.80
C LEU A 104 -2.32 22.86 19.63
N HIS A 105 -2.76 23.76 20.48
CA HIS A 105 -3.91 23.58 21.38
C HIS A 105 -5.08 24.52 21.04
N GLY A 106 -5.05 25.14 19.84
CA GLY A 106 -6.14 26.01 19.35
C GLY A 106 -7.41 25.20 19.07
N GLU A 107 -8.54 25.90 19.09
CA GLU A 107 -9.84 25.32 18.74
C GLU A 107 -9.84 24.89 17.26
N PRO A 108 -10.14 23.61 16.96
CA PRO A 108 -10.12 23.13 15.59
C PRO A 108 -11.38 23.55 14.84
N ARG A 109 -11.21 23.95 13.58
CA ARG A 109 -12.32 24.11 12.66
C ARG A 109 -12.21 23.20 11.46
N VAL A 110 -13.34 22.80 10.91
CA VAL A 110 -13.40 21.96 9.69
C VAL A 110 -12.92 22.79 8.50
N LEU A 111 -12.03 22.23 7.70
CA LEU A 111 -11.64 22.76 6.40
C LEU A 111 -12.34 22.04 5.26
N LEU A 112 -12.32 20.72 5.28
CA LEU A 112 -12.93 19.89 4.24
C LEU A 112 -13.56 18.65 4.87
N ASP A 113 -14.84 18.44 4.58
CA ASP A 113 -15.59 17.27 5.00
C ASP A 113 -16.02 16.44 3.78
N PRO A 114 -15.28 15.36 3.44
CA PRO A 114 -15.59 14.51 2.31
C PRO A 114 -16.94 13.79 2.43
N ASN A 115 -17.47 13.61 3.65
CA ASN A 115 -18.77 12.97 3.88
C ASN A 115 -19.94 13.80 3.29
N LYS A 116 -19.72 15.09 2.99
CA LYS A 116 -20.69 15.96 2.33
C LYS A 116 -20.60 15.95 0.81
N LEU A 117 -19.60 15.30 0.24
CA LEU A 117 -19.34 15.30 -1.21
C LEU A 117 -20.03 14.16 -1.96
N SER A 118 -20.46 13.11 -1.26
CA SER A 118 -21.26 12.02 -1.84
C SER A 118 -22.19 11.42 -0.78
N GLN A 119 -23.38 10.98 -1.20
CA GLN A 119 -24.36 10.38 -0.29
C GLN A 119 -23.92 9.01 0.26
N ASP A 120 -23.17 8.26 -0.53
CA ASP A 120 -22.69 6.93 -0.19
C ASP A 120 -21.28 6.91 0.43
N GLY A 121 -20.67 8.09 0.63
CA GLY A 121 -19.34 8.23 1.22
C GLY A 121 -18.20 7.73 0.33
N THR A 122 -18.42 7.50 -0.96
CA THR A 122 -17.40 6.95 -1.88
C THR A 122 -16.46 8.01 -2.46
N VAL A 123 -16.68 9.31 -2.20
CA VAL A 123 -15.70 10.37 -2.48
C VAL A 123 -14.78 10.51 -1.28
N ALA A 124 -13.50 10.30 -1.48
CA ALA A 124 -12.49 10.31 -0.43
C ALA A 124 -11.44 11.41 -0.66
N LEU A 125 -10.99 12.05 0.42
CA LEU A 125 -9.78 12.87 0.44
C LEU A 125 -8.56 11.94 0.38
N ASN A 126 -7.87 11.92 -0.77
CA ASN A 126 -6.73 11.03 -0.98
C ASN A 126 -5.41 11.65 -0.51
N SER A 127 -5.17 12.93 -0.84
CA SER A 127 -3.96 13.65 -0.44
C SER A 127 -4.25 15.13 -0.22
N TRP A 128 -3.40 15.78 0.57
CA TRP A 128 -3.46 17.23 0.78
C TRP A 128 -2.09 17.78 1.17
N VAL A 129 -1.76 18.97 0.67
CA VAL A 129 -0.51 19.66 0.93
C VAL A 129 -0.80 21.15 1.16
N VAL A 130 -0.29 21.67 2.29
CA VAL A 130 -0.45 23.07 2.67
C VAL A 130 0.66 23.91 2.03
N SER A 131 0.32 25.11 1.55
CA SER A 131 1.29 26.12 1.11
C SER A 131 2.19 26.57 2.27
N ASP A 132 3.37 27.09 1.96
CA ASP A 132 4.36 27.42 2.98
C ASP A 132 3.87 28.52 3.95
N ASP A 133 3.12 29.49 3.43
CA ASP A 133 2.47 30.56 4.21
C ASP A 133 1.21 30.11 4.97
N GLY A 134 0.76 28.86 4.81
CA GLY A 134 -0.42 28.31 5.48
C GLY A 134 -1.76 28.85 4.99
N LYS A 135 -1.81 29.54 3.82
CA LYS A 135 -3.05 30.17 3.30
C LYS A 135 -3.83 29.29 2.34
N TRP A 136 -3.16 28.35 1.67
CA TRP A 136 -3.74 27.48 0.66
C TRP A 136 -3.52 26.01 0.97
N ILE A 137 -4.46 25.18 0.57
CA ILE A 137 -4.31 23.72 0.53
C ILE A 137 -4.58 23.25 -0.89
N ALA A 138 -3.60 22.59 -1.51
CA ALA A 138 -3.85 21.72 -2.65
C ALA A 138 -4.28 20.35 -2.11
N TYR A 139 -5.42 19.84 -2.58
CA TYR A 139 -5.95 18.55 -2.14
C TYR A 139 -6.53 17.75 -3.28
N SER A 140 -6.51 16.43 -3.17
CA SER A 140 -7.02 15.54 -4.19
C SER A 140 -8.18 14.68 -3.69
N LEU A 141 -9.16 14.51 -4.56
CA LEU A 141 -10.33 13.66 -4.34
C LEU A 141 -10.29 12.46 -5.28
N ALA A 142 -10.49 11.27 -4.71
CA ALA A 142 -10.72 10.03 -5.43
C ALA A 142 -12.18 9.62 -5.32
N SER A 143 -12.74 9.02 -6.38
CA SER A 143 -14.11 8.53 -6.39
C SER A 143 -14.14 7.01 -6.55
N ALA A 144 -15.00 6.34 -5.78
CA ALA A 144 -15.21 4.90 -5.81
C ALA A 144 -13.93 4.07 -5.66
N GLY A 145 -12.91 4.61 -4.96
CA GLY A 145 -11.64 3.94 -4.72
C GLY A 145 -10.71 3.83 -5.93
N SER A 146 -11.00 4.52 -7.04
CA SER A 146 -10.11 4.62 -8.20
C SER A 146 -8.80 5.33 -7.85
N ASP A 147 -7.72 4.98 -8.54
CA ASP A 147 -6.44 5.68 -8.46
C ASP A 147 -6.44 7.03 -9.18
N TRP A 148 -7.46 7.33 -10.01
CA TRP A 148 -7.63 8.64 -10.60
C TRP A 148 -8.07 9.68 -9.58
N ASN A 149 -7.39 10.83 -9.57
CA ASN A 149 -7.63 11.92 -8.66
C ASN A 149 -7.93 13.22 -9.40
N ASP A 150 -8.83 14.01 -8.82
CA ASP A 150 -9.03 15.41 -9.18
C ASP A 150 -8.39 16.30 -8.10
N TRP A 151 -7.40 17.12 -8.49
CA TRP A 151 -6.80 18.09 -7.57
C TRP A 151 -7.56 19.40 -7.58
N ARG A 152 -7.64 20.01 -6.42
CA ARG A 152 -8.32 21.30 -6.16
C ARG A 152 -7.51 22.13 -5.20
N VAL A 153 -7.83 23.43 -5.13
CA VAL A 153 -7.20 24.39 -4.21
C VAL A 153 -8.27 24.99 -3.30
N LEU A 154 -7.98 25.04 -2.00
CA LEU A 154 -8.87 25.57 -0.97
C LEU A 154 -8.17 26.71 -0.22
N ASN A 155 -8.88 27.81 0.01
CA ASN A 155 -8.44 28.90 0.86
C ASN A 155 -8.63 28.54 2.34
N VAL A 156 -7.54 28.53 3.10
CA VAL A 156 -7.55 28.12 4.52
C VAL A 156 -8.38 29.09 5.38
N ALA A 157 -8.36 30.38 5.11
CA ALA A 157 -9.07 31.35 5.94
C ALA A 157 -10.59 31.27 5.77
N THR A 158 -11.08 31.14 4.53
CA THR A 158 -12.52 31.10 4.23
C THR A 158 -13.10 29.70 4.23
N GLY A 159 -12.27 28.65 4.00
CA GLY A 159 -12.71 27.28 3.78
C GLY A 159 -13.35 27.07 2.40
N GLU A 160 -13.24 28.03 1.50
CA GLU A 160 -13.83 27.97 0.16
C GLU A 160 -12.84 27.46 -0.87
N ASN A 161 -13.37 26.70 -1.83
CA ASN A 161 -12.59 26.25 -2.97
C ASN A 161 -12.34 27.42 -3.94
N ASN A 162 -11.13 27.50 -4.45
CA ASN A 162 -10.84 28.27 -5.64
C ASN A 162 -11.37 27.55 -6.90
N SER A 163 -11.29 28.18 -8.06
CA SER A 163 -11.76 27.63 -9.34
C SER A 163 -10.93 26.45 -9.90
N ASP A 164 -9.76 26.20 -9.31
CA ASP A 164 -8.79 25.22 -9.79
C ASP A 164 -9.36 23.79 -9.74
N VAL A 165 -9.35 23.10 -10.88
CA VAL A 165 -9.70 21.69 -11.01
C VAL A 165 -8.73 21.01 -11.98
N LEU A 166 -7.83 20.17 -11.42
CA LEU A 166 -6.81 19.45 -12.20
C LEU A 166 -7.20 17.98 -12.32
N LYS A 167 -7.41 17.53 -13.54
CA LYS A 167 -7.87 16.18 -13.88
C LYS A 167 -6.73 15.30 -14.39
N TRP A 168 -7.03 14.02 -14.53
CA TRP A 168 -6.14 12.99 -15.09
C TRP A 168 -4.85 12.83 -14.31
N VAL A 169 -4.95 13.03 -12.99
CA VAL A 169 -3.85 12.84 -12.05
C VAL A 169 -3.90 11.44 -11.47
N LYS A 170 -2.79 10.73 -11.57
CA LYS A 170 -2.58 9.39 -11.02
C LYS A 170 -1.13 9.24 -10.62
N PHE A 171 -0.85 8.67 -9.44
CA PHE A 171 0.51 8.50 -8.90
C PHE A 171 1.32 9.80 -8.82
N SER A 172 0.68 10.87 -8.34
CA SER A 172 1.30 12.18 -8.17
C SER A 172 0.85 12.85 -6.88
N GLY A 173 1.80 13.42 -6.15
CA GLY A 173 1.56 14.42 -5.12
C GLY A 173 1.54 15.84 -5.71
N ALA A 174 1.47 16.85 -4.84
CA ALA A 174 1.67 18.26 -5.15
C ALA A 174 2.83 18.82 -4.31
N SER A 175 3.64 19.72 -4.88
CA SER A 175 4.73 20.39 -4.17
C SER A 175 4.71 21.88 -4.44
N TRP A 176 4.37 22.69 -3.42
CA TRP A 176 4.25 24.12 -3.50
C TRP A 176 5.60 24.82 -3.73
N THR A 177 5.59 25.89 -4.51
CA THR A 177 6.69 26.85 -4.52
C THR A 177 6.66 27.73 -3.27
N ASN A 178 7.82 28.20 -2.78
CA ASN A 178 7.91 28.96 -1.54
C ASN A 178 7.29 30.37 -1.65
N ASP A 179 7.06 30.88 -2.87
CA ASP A 179 6.28 32.11 -3.12
C ASP A 179 4.77 31.86 -3.02
N ASN A 180 4.34 30.61 -2.84
CA ASN A 180 2.95 30.18 -2.75
C ASN A 180 2.10 30.50 -3.99
N ALA A 181 2.72 30.81 -5.12
CA ALA A 181 2.03 31.14 -6.36
C ALA A 181 1.43 29.93 -7.07
N GLY A 182 1.98 28.72 -6.82
CA GLY A 182 1.53 27.47 -7.45
C GLY A 182 2.28 26.27 -6.93
N PHE A 183 2.11 25.15 -7.62
CA PHE A 183 2.71 23.88 -7.23
C PHE A 183 3.02 22.99 -8.43
N PHE A 184 4.01 22.11 -8.27
CA PHE A 184 4.35 21.05 -9.21
C PHE A 184 3.47 19.83 -8.97
N TYR A 185 3.02 19.19 -10.07
CA TYR A 185 2.28 17.93 -10.05
C TYR A 185 2.47 17.18 -11.36
N SER A 186 2.17 15.89 -11.39
CA SER A 186 2.25 15.08 -12.59
C SER A 186 0.90 14.53 -13.01
N ARG A 187 0.66 14.44 -14.31
CA ARG A 187 -0.58 13.89 -14.86
C ARG A 187 -0.34 13.14 -16.16
N TYR A 188 -1.31 12.36 -16.52
CA TYR A 188 -1.44 11.72 -17.83
C TYR A 188 -2.29 12.55 -18.76
N ASP A 189 -2.28 12.22 -20.05
CA ASP A 189 -3.27 12.74 -21.00
C ASP A 189 -4.64 12.10 -20.70
N GLU A 190 -5.71 12.72 -21.16
CA GLU A 190 -7.07 12.20 -21.00
C GLU A 190 -7.19 10.82 -21.63
N PRO A 191 -7.65 9.78 -20.90
CA PRO A 191 -7.91 8.46 -21.47
C PRO A 191 -8.94 8.52 -22.59
N LYS A 192 -8.85 7.61 -23.57
CA LYS A 192 -9.90 7.49 -24.59
C LYS A 192 -11.23 7.10 -23.97
N ALA A 193 -12.31 7.45 -24.65
CA ALA A 193 -13.66 7.11 -24.20
C ALA A 193 -13.78 5.58 -23.97
N GLY A 194 -14.23 5.18 -22.78
CA GLY A 194 -14.35 3.78 -22.35
C GLY A 194 -13.06 3.15 -21.81
N GLU A 195 -11.90 3.82 -21.86
CA GLU A 195 -10.63 3.26 -21.41
C GLU A 195 -10.18 3.76 -20.03
N LYS A 196 -11.00 4.53 -19.32
CA LYS A 196 -10.61 5.13 -18.01
C LYS A 196 -10.12 4.09 -16.99
N TYR A 197 -10.75 2.92 -16.93
CA TYR A 197 -10.47 1.87 -15.94
C TYR A 197 -9.72 0.65 -16.51
N THR A 198 -9.46 0.62 -17.81
CA THR A 198 -8.84 -0.53 -18.50
C THR A 198 -7.64 -0.14 -19.35
N GLY A 199 -7.60 1.11 -19.87
CA GLY A 199 -6.53 1.59 -20.74
C GLY A 199 -5.19 1.72 -20.00
N ALA A 200 -4.07 1.39 -20.69
CA ALA A 200 -2.74 1.49 -20.15
C ALA A 200 -2.32 2.94 -19.88
N ASN A 201 -1.72 3.19 -18.73
CA ASN A 201 -1.26 4.51 -18.31
C ASN A 201 0.21 4.71 -18.72
N TYR A 202 0.45 5.45 -19.80
CA TYR A 202 1.78 5.77 -20.34
C TYR A 202 1.97 7.27 -20.48
N TYR A 203 3.24 7.72 -20.64
CA TYR A 203 3.62 9.10 -20.94
C TYR A 203 3.16 10.10 -19.87
N GLN A 204 3.41 9.81 -18.60
CA GLN A 204 3.19 10.78 -17.54
C GLN A 204 4.08 12.01 -17.79
N LYS A 205 3.59 13.19 -17.42
CA LYS A 205 4.27 14.49 -17.61
C LYS A 205 4.25 15.29 -16.32
N LEU A 206 5.33 16.01 -16.03
CA LEU A 206 5.42 16.93 -14.89
C LEU A 206 5.00 18.33 -15.33
N TYR A 207 4.07 18.93 -14.57
CA TYR A 207 3.56 20.28 -14.80
C TYR A 207 3.77 21.17 -13.58
N TYR A 208 3.74 22.49 -13.82
CA TYR A 208 3.55 23.52 -12.83
C TYR A 208 2.17 24.16 -13.02
N HIS A 209 1.37 24.17 -11.98
CA HIS A 209 0.06 24.83 -11.93
C HIS A 209 0.16 26.12 -11.13
N LYS A 210 -0.30 27.23 -11.70
CA LYS A 210 -0.44 28.52 -11.00
C LYS A 210 -1.86 28.63 -10.44
N VAL A 211 -1.96 28.92 -9.14
CA VAL A 211 -3.26 29.04 -8.45
C VAL A 211 -4.15 30.08 -9.12
N GLY A 212 -5.39 29.70 -9.43
CA GLY A 212 -6.38 30.52 -10.09
C GLY A 212 -6.38 30.44 -11.61
N ASP A 213 -5.41 29.75 -12.21
CA ASP A 213 -5.41 29.53 -13.66
C ASP A 213 -6.21 28.26 -14.03
N GLU A 214 -6.68 28.21 -15.27
CA GLU A 214 -7.24 26.98 -15.84
C GLU A 214 -6.11 25.96 -16.11
N GLN A 215 -6.40 24.65 -15.92
CA GLN A 215 -5.44 23.56 -16.18
C GLN A 215 -4.82 23.59 -17.58
N SER A 216 -5.55 24.11 -18.59
CA SER A 216 -5.04 24.27 -19.95
C SER A 216 -3.86 25.24 -20.08
N LYS A 217 -3.64 26.09 -19.09
CA LYS A 217 -2.53 27.03 -19.01
C LYS A 217 -1.33 26.50 -18.24
N ASP A 218 -1.44 25.28 -17.68
CA ASP A 218 -0.36 24.67 -16.91
C ASP A 218 0.90 24.51 -17.74
N LYS A 219 2.01 24.90 -17.14
CA LYS A 219 3.30 24.84 -17.79
C LYS A 219 3.88 23.42 -17.72
N LEU A 220 4.17 22.84 -18.89
CA LEU A 220 4.93 21.62 -18.97
C LEU A 220 6.38 21.87 -18.51
N ILE A 221 6.80 21.14 -17.47
CA ILE A 221 8.12 21.26 -16.86
C ILE A 221 9.05 20.19 -17.41
N TYR A 222 8.57 18.94 -17.46
CA TYR A 222 9.38 17.83 -17.96
C TYR A 222 8.53 16.72 -18.57
N GLU A 223 8.99 16.17 -19.69
CA GLU A 223 8.45 14.98 -20.34
C GLU A 223 9.55 14.21 -21.08
N ARG A 224 9.28 12.94 -21.37
CA ARG A 224 10.13 12.07 -22.21
C ARG A 224 9.24 11.30 -23.20
N ALA A 225 8.99 11.89 -24.34
CA ALA A 225 8.17 11.30 -25.40
C ALA A 225 8.76 9.99 -25.99
N ASP A 226 10.06 9.75 -25.79
CA ASP A 226 10.78 8.54 -26.18
C ASP A 226 10.72 7.43 -25.10
N GLN A 227 10.18 7.73 -23.89
CA GLN A 227 10.14 6.84 -22.72
C GLN A 227 8.71 6.71 -22.16
N LYS A 228 7.88 5.89 -22.81
CA LYS A 228 6.44 5.78 -22.47
C LYS A 228 6.17 5.34 -21.02
N GLU A 229 7.10 4.61 -20.41
CA GLU A 229 6.98 4.01 -19.07
C GLU A 229 7.55 4.89 -17.95
N TRP A 230 8.18 6.02 -18.30
CA TRP A 230 8.71 6.91 -17.29
C TRP A 230 7.60 7.76 -16.67
N GLY A 231 7.69 7.89 -15.35
CA GLY A 231 6.88 8.82 -14.58
C GLY A 231 7.76 9.77 -13.78
N PHE A 232 7.15 10.85 -13.31
CA PHE A 232 7.89 11.95 -12.71
C PHE A 232 7.23 12.40 -11.41
N SER A 233 8.06 12.81 -10.44
CA SER A 233 7.60 13.51 -9.24
C SER A 233 8.48 14.76 -9.06
N GLY A 234 7.84 15.93 -8.91
CA GLY A 234 8.54 17.19 -8.63
C GLY A 234 8.44 17.53 -7.15
N SER A 235 9.56 17.77 -6.47
CA SER A 235 9.62 18.17 -5.06
C SER A 235 10.47 19.43 -4.91
N VAL A 236 9.88 20.50 -4.42
CA VAL A 236 10.58 21.76 -4.13
C VAL A 236 11.38 21.60 -2.85
N THR A 237 12.64 22.03 -2.86
CA THR A 237 13.51 22.02 -1.67
C THR A 237 12.99 22.98 -0.60
N GLU A 238 13.29 22.72 0.69
CA GLU A 238 12.79 23.54 1.80
C GLU A 238 13.20 25.03 1.68
N ASP A 239 14.40 25.29 1.10
CA ASP A 239 14.86 26.64 0.83
C ASP A 239 14.19 27.30 -0.41
N GLY A 240 13.36 26.56 -1.14
CA GLY A 240 12.64 27.04 -2.32
C GLY A 240 13.49 27.25 -3.56
N ARG A 241 14.76 26.87 -3.51
CA ARG A 241 15.69 27.14 -4.62
C ARG A 241 15.59 26.14 -5.74
N TYR A 242 15.39 24.85 -5.43
CA TYR A 242 15.41 23.79 -6.43
C TYR A 242 14.09 23.04 -6.50
N VAL A 243 13.72 22.56 -7.67
CA VAL A 243 12.78 21.45 -7.82
C VAL A 243 13.58 20.19 -8.18
N ILE A 244 13.46 19.18 -7.32
CA ILE A 244 14.03 17.85 -7.54
C ILE A 244 13.02 17.05 -8.35
N ILE A 245 13.46 16.49 -9.47
CA ILE A 245 12.65 15.66 -10.35
C ILE A 245 13.10 14.22 -10.17
N THR A 246 12.32 13.44 -9.45
CA THR A 246 12.52 11.99 -9.36
C THR A 246 11.88 11.32 -10.56
N VAL A 247 12.67 10.58 -11.32
CA VAL A 247 12.22 9.81 -12.49
C VAL A 247 12.09 8.34 -12.08
N TRP A 248 10.90 7.79 -12.21
CA TRP A 248 10.60 6.41 -11.88
C TRP A 248 10.14 5.63 -13.13
N ARG A 249 10.25 4.30 -13.11
CA ARG A 249 9.80 3.41 -14.17
C ARG A 249 9.07 2.21 -13.57
N GLY A 250 7.75 2.26 -13.58
CA GLY A 250 6.94 1.22 -12.94
C GLY A 250 7.31 1.02 -11.47
N THR A 251 7.45 -0.22 -11.06
CA THR A 251 7.84 -0.60 -9.69
C THR A 251 9.34 -0.93 -9.56
N GLU A 252 10.15 -0.51 -10.53
CA GLU A 252 11.61 -0.58 -10.42
C GLU A 252 12.06 0.18 -9.16
N GLN A 253 12.87 -0.45 -8.33
CA GLN A 253 13.39 0.22 -7.12
C GLN A 253 14.41 1.30 -7.46
N LYS A 254 15.14 1.12 -8.56
CA LYS A 254 16.10 2.08 -9.08
C LYS A 254 15.38 3.27 -9.71
N ASN A 255 15.94 4.44 -9.58
CA ASN A 255 15.38 5.67 -10.13
C ASN A 255 16.48 6.63 -10.60
N LEU A 256 16.06 7.70 -11.29
CA LEU A 256 16.95 8.80 -11.65
C LEU A 256 16.59 10.05 -10.87
N ILE A 257 17.56 10.93 -10.68
CA ILE A 257 17.38 12.22 -10.00
C ILE A 257 17.86 13.34 -10.90
N PHE A 258 16.94 14.22 -11.28
CA PHE A 258 17.23 15.46 -11.99
C PHE A 258 16.82 16.65 -11.12
N TYR A 259 17.26 17.84 -11.47
CA TYR A 259 16.84 19.05 -10.77
C TYR A 259 16.83 20.27 -11.70
N GLN A 260 16.06 21.29 -11.32
CA GLN A 260 16.12 22.63 -11.89
C GLN A 260 16.36 23.65 -10.79
N ASP A 261 17.19 24.67 -11.05
CA ASP A 261 17.38 25.82 -10.15
C ASP A 261 16.29 26.88 -10.45
N LEU A 262 15.34 27.03 -9.53
CA LEU A 262 14.21 27.97 -9.69
C LEU A 262 14.59 29.43 -9.56
N GLN A 263 15.82 29.73 -9.10
CA GLN A 263 16.36 31.09 -8.96
C GLN A 263 17.32 31.48 -10.11
N ALA A 264 17.73 30.52 -10.96
CA ALA A 264 18.66 30.77 -12.06
C ALA A 264 18.07 31.59 -13.21
N SER A 265 16.75 31.82 -13.21
CA SER A 265 16.02 32.58 -14.21
C SER A 265 14.70 33.09 -13.58
N ASP A 266 13.83 33.76 -14.36
CA ASP A 266 12.63 34.47 -13.88
C ASP A 266 11.57 33.63 -13.12
N GLY A 267 11.98 32.66 -12.32
CA GLY A 267 11.14 31.80 -11.50
C GLY A 267 10.66 30.52 -12.23
N PRO A 268 9.72 29.74 -11.62
CA PRO A 268 9.24 28.47 -12.16
C PRO A 268 8.54 28.61 -13.53
N ASP A 269 8.21 29.83 -13.92
CA ASP A 269 7.61 30.16 -15.21
C ASP A 269 8.60 30.22 -16.37
N SER A 270 9.91 30.21 -16.12
CA SER A 270 10.94 30.21 -17.16
C SER A 270 11.29 28.81 -17.64
N LYS A 271 11.89 28.69 -18.83
CA LYS A 271 12.49 27.40 -19.29
C LYS A 271 13.79 27.16 -18.54
N ASN A 272 13.69 26.72 -17.29
CA ASN A 272 14.86 26.35 -16.52
C ASN A 272 15.54 25.10 -17.15
N THR A 273 16.85 25.08 -17.14
CA THR A 273 17.61 23.93 -17.61
C THR A 273 17.45 22.79 -16.60
N THR A 274 17.04 21.63 -17.09
CA THR A 274 17.05 20.39 -16.29
C THR A 274 18.46 19.83 -16.25
N HIS A 275 19.01 19.65 -15.06
CA HIS A 275 20.29 19.02 -14.81
C HIS A 275 20.06 17.57 -14.37
N GLU A 276 20.72 16.64 -15.06
CA GLU A 276 20.68 15.21 -14.74
C GLU A 276 21.77 14.90 -13.70
N LEU A 277 21.40 14.85 -12.42
CA LEU A 277 22.35 14.57 -11.32
C LEU A 277 22.67 13.08 -11.22
N ILE A 278 21.65 12.23 -11.31
CA ILE A 278 21.76 10.77 -11.39
C ILE A 278 21.03 10.34 -12.66
N SER A 279 21.79 9.91 -13.67
CA SER A 279 21.30 9.58 -15.01
C SER A 279 21.32 8.07 -15.32
N GLU A 280 21.81 7.25 -14.40
CA GLU A 280 21.92 5.79 -14.56
C GLU A 280 20.95 5.04 -13.63
N TRP A 281 20.26 4.03 -14.16
CA TRP A 281 19.36 3.14 -13.41
C TRP A 281 20.16 2.10 -12.59
N GLU A 282 20.95 2.57 -11.62
CA GLU A 282 21.89 1.73 -10.87
C GLU A 282 21.46 1.43 -9.44
N ALA A 283 20.76 2.37 -8.78
CA ALA A 283 20.35 2.28 -7.40
C ALA A 283 19.07 3.09 -7.12
N ASP A 284 18.53 2.92 -5.93
CA ASP A 284 17.46 3.73 -5.34
C ASP A 284 18.06 4.98 -4.71
N TYR A 285 17.45 6.14 -4.97
CA TYR A 285 17.84 7.44 -4.42
C TYR A 285 16.61 8.21 -3.94
N ASP A 286 16.46 8.35 -2.63
CA ASP A 286 15.42 9.18 -2.00
C ASP A 286 16.04 10.49 -1.54
N PHE A 287 15.58 11.62 -2.08
CA PHE A 287 15.99 12.94 -1.64
C PHE A 287 15.50 13.23 -0.23
N ILE A 288 16.40 13.58 0.69
CA ILE A 288 16.09 13.89 2.09
C ILE A 288 15.94 15.39 2.31
N GLY A 289 16.85 16.17 1.73
CA GLY A 289 16.93 17.62 1.90
C GLY A 289 18.27 18.16 1.43
N ASN A 290 18.50 19.46 1.67
CA ASN A 290 19.73 20.12 1.27
C ASN A 290 20.14 21.22 2.24
N ILE A 291 21.43 21.60 2.18
CA ILE A 291 21.95 22.86 2.69
C ILE A 291 22.69 23.52 1.52
N GLY A 292 22.05 24.52 0.89
CA GLY A 292 22.56 25.16 -0.31
C GLY A 292 22.76 24.15 -1.45
N THR A 293 23.97 23.97 -1.95
CA THR A 293 24.31 23.05 -3.04
C THR A 293 24.57 21.60 -2.60
N ARG A 294 24.56 21.32 -1.29
CA ARG A 294 24.80 19.99 -0.74
C ARG A 294 23.48 19.27 -0.53
N PHE A 295 23.20 18.26 -1.35
CA PHE A 295 21.98 17.45 -1.34
C PHE A 295 22.23 16.15 -0.60
N TRP A 296 21.26 15.71 0.20
CA TRP A 296 21.31 14.45 0.93
C TRP A 296 20.36 13.43 0.33
N PHE A 297 20.86 12.22 0.15
CA PHE A 297 20.09 11.10 -0.39
C PHE A 297 20.24 9.87 0.48
N LYS A 298 19.13 9.17 0.71
CA LYS A 298 19.15 7.77 1.11
C LYS A 298 19.31 6.94 -0.15
N THR A 299 20.21 5.94 -0.16
CA THR A 299 20.48 5.11 -1.32
C THR A 299 20.91 3.70 -0.93
N ASP A 300 20.60 2.74 -1.81
CA ASP A 300 21.10 1.38 -1.72
C ASP A 300 22.36 1.14 -2.60
N LEU A 301 22.93 2.19 -3.17
CA LEU A 301 24.17 2.11 -3.93
C LEU A 301 25.31 1.56 -3.08
N ASP A 302 25.85 0.39 -3.47
CA ASP A 302 26.88 -0.36 -2.72
C ASP A 302 26.54 -0.58 -1.22
N ALA A 303 25.24 -0.58 -0.88
CA ALA A 303 24.72 -0.68 0.49
C ALA A 303 23.31 -1.33 0.48
N PRO A 304 23.19 -2.66 0.39
CA PRO A 304 21.90 -3.35 0.29
C PRO A 304 20.88 -3.00 1.40
N CYS A 305 21.36 -2.67 2.61
CA CYS A 305 20.52 -2.19 3.73
C CYS A 305 20.40 -0.66 3.79
N LYS A 306 20.89 0.02 2.75
CA LYS A 306 20.87 1.48 2.53
C LYS A 306 21.80 2.28 3.45
N ARG A 307 22.18 3.45 2.96
CA ARG A 307 23.01 4.46 3.62
C ARG A 307 22.57 5.87 3.26
N VAL A 308 23.09 6.89 3.91
CA VAL A 308 22.91 8.30 3.55
C VAL A 308 24.18 8.87 2.97
N VAL A 309 24.04 9.52 1.82
CA VAL A 309 25.16 10.22 1.13
C VAL A 309 24.85 11.71 0.95
N GLU A 310 25.90 12.52 0.96
CA GLU A 310 25.88 13.95 0.57
C GLU A 310 26.51 14.10 -0.80
N ILE A 311 25.80 14.78 -1.70
CA ILE A 311 26.29 15.14 -3.05
C ILE A 311 26.28 16.67 -3.15
N ASP A 312 27.44 17.26 -3.39
CA ASP A 312 27.54 18.67 -3.77
C ASP A 312 27.31 18.80 -5.29
N ILE A 313 26.19 19.41 -5.68
CA ILE A 313 25.82 19.55 -7.10
C ILE A 313 26.79 20.43 -7.91
N THR A 314 27.70 21.16 -7.26
CA THR A 314 28.80 21.88 -7.95
C THR A 314 29.99 20.99 -8.26
N LYS A 315 30.07 19.80 -7.64
CA LYS A 315 31.09 18.75 -7.82
C LYS A 315 30.43 17.37 -7.76
N PRO A 316 29.55 17.07 -8.73
CA PRO A 316 28.65 15.91 -8.64
C PRO A 316 29.33 14.56 -8.86
N GLU A 317 30.62 14.56 -9.24
CA GLU A 317 31.35 13.33 -9.51
C GLU A 317 31.38 12.43 -8.26
N ARG A 318 31.21 11.12 -8.46
CA ARG A 318 31.10 10.12 -7.40
C ARG A 318 32.25 10.13 -6.40
N ALA A 319 33.47 10.48 -6.86
CA ALA A 319 34.64 10.58 -6.01
C ALA A 319 34.54 11.69 -4.94
N ASN A 320 33.61 12.65 -5.11
CA ASN A 320 33.40 13.77 -4.18
C ASN A 320 32.23 13.48 -3.18
N TRP A 321 31.51 12.39 -3.37
CA TRP A 321 30.38 12.04 -2.49
C TRP A 321 30.86 11.70 -1.09
N LYS A 322 30.09 12.10 -0.10
CA LYS A 322 30.38 11.78 1.31
C LYS A 322 29.32 10.88 1.88
N THR A 323 29.72 9.79 2.52
CA THR A 323 28.80 9.00 3.34
C THR A 323 28.59 9.72 4.66
N LEU A 324 27.35 10.14 4.95
CA LEU A 324 26.95 10.73 6.23
C LEU A 324 26.57 9.64 7.23
N ILE A 325 25.64 8.77 6.85
CA ILE A 325 25.22 7.64 7.69
C ILE A 325 25.60 6.36 6.96
N PRO A 326 26.55 5.57 7.48
CA PRO A 326 26.95 4.33 6.83
C PRO A 326 25.86 3.26 6.92
N GLU A 327 25.94 2.28 6.02
CA GLU A 327 25.11 1.07 6.09
C GLU A 327 25.27 0.38 7.43
N SER A 328 24.17 -0.17 7.93
CA SER A 328 24.14 -1.03 9.12
C SER A 328 23.52 -2.40 8.77
N LYS A 329 23.52 -3.33 9.75
CA LYS A 329 22.81 -4.61 9.59
C LYS A 329 21.30 -4.46 9.53
N ASP A 330 20.77 -3.35 10.10
CA ASP A 330 19.34 -3.03 10.08
C ASP A 330 19.03 -2.23 8.82
N THR A 331 17.89 -2.49 8.21
CA THR A 331 17.53 -1.84 6.93
C THR A 331 17.02 -0.43 7.17
N LEU A 332 17.67 0.57 6.56
CA LEU A 332 17.25 1.98 6.64
C LEU A 332 16.02 2.21 5.76
N GLN A 333 14.86 2.43 6.38
CA GLN A 333 13.58 2.62 5.68
C GLN A 333 13.37 4.06 5.25
N GLY A 334 13.60 5.02 6.13
CA GLY A 334 13.37 6.43 5.90
C GLY A 334 14.36 7.32 6.63
N VAL A 335 14.49 8.57 6.15
CA VAL A 335 15.26 9.61 6.83
C VAL A 335 14.51 10.93 6.70
N GLY A 336 14.16 11.54 7.83
CA GLY A 336 13.60 12.88 7.91
C GLY A 336 14.69 13.90 8.29
N ALA A 337 14.62 15.12 7.75
CA ALA A 337 15.48 16.23 8.14
C ALA A 337 14.67 17.23 8.97
N VAL A 338 14.85 17.24 10.29
CA VAL A 338 14.04 18.03 11.23
C VAL A 338 14.92 18.57 12.36
N GLY A 339 14.72 19.83 12.75
CA GLY A 339 15.38 20.44 13.91
C GLY A 339 16.90 20.42 13.83
N GLY A 340 17.46 20.66 12.65
CA GLY A 340 18.90 20.59 12.43
C GLY A 340 19.49 19.18 12.55
N HIS A 341 18.68 18.12 12.47
CA HIS A 341 19.11 16.72 12.60
C HIS A 341 18.54 15.85 11.47
N LEU A 342 19.13 14.67 11.31
CA LEU A 342 18.64 13.58 10.49
C LEU A 342 18.00 12.51 11.40
N ILE A 343 16.73 12.23 11.21
CA ILE A 343 15.99 11.20 11.94
C ILE A 343 15.92 9.97 11.04
N ALA A 344 16.69 8.93 11.38
CA ALA A 344 16.81 7.72 10.57
C ALA A 344 15.96 6.59 11.15
N GLU A 345 15.03 6.10 10.34
CA GLU A 345 14.09 5.02 10.65
C GLU A 345 14.63 3.70 10.10
N TYR A 346 14.86 2.73 10.97
CA TYR A 346 15.37 1.40 10.62
C TYR A 346 14.34 0.30 10.92
N LEU A 347 14.49 -0.83 10.25
CA LEU A 347 13.88 -2.10 10.64
C LEU A 347 14.94 -3.03 11.25
N HIS A 348 14.66 -3.46 12.46
CA HIS A 348 15.34 -4.53 13.15
C HIS A 348 14.36 -5.69 13.33
N ASP A 349 14.58 -6.78 12.58
CA ASP A 349 13.67 -7.95 12.55
C ASP A 349 12.19 -7.55 12.42
N ALA A 350 11.90 -6.74 11.39
CA ALA A 350 10.58 -6.21 11.05
C ALA A 350 9.92 -5.25 12.09
N CYS A 351 10.65 -4.82 13.12
CA CYS A 351 10.20 -3.81 14.08
C CYS A 351 11.00 -2.51 13.91
N SER A 352 10.40 -1.38 14.27
CA SER A 352 11.04 -0.07 14.12
C SER A 352 12.12 0.18 15.15
N ALA A 353 13.25 0.72 14.69
CA ALA A 353 14.30 1.33 15.51
C ALA A 353 14.62 2.71 14.89
N VAL A 354 14.65 3.77 15.70
CA VAL A 354 14.84 5.14 15.20
C VAL A 354 16.02 5.79 15.87
N LYS A 355 16.92 6.37 15.06
CA LYS A 355 18.17 7.00 15.50
C LYS A 355 18.25 8.44 15.01
N ILE A 356 18.77 9.31 15.85
CA ILE A 356 19.03 10.71 15.53
C ILE A 356 20.51 10.90 15.23
N PHE A 357 20.79 11.60 14.14
CA PHE A 357 22.13 11.99 13.72
C PHE A 357 22.19 13.51 13.54
N ASP A 358 23.35 14.12 13.75
CA ASP A 358 23.57 15.49 13.33
C ASP A 358 23.81 15.58 11.80
N PRO A 359 23.82 16.77 11.19
CA PRO A 359 23.98 16.92 9.75
C PRO A 359 25.35 16.45 9.21
N SER A 360 26.31 16.20 10.09
CA SER A 360 27.61 15.59 9.70
C SER A 360 27.56 14.07 9.67
N GLY A 361 26.44 13.47 10.10
CA GLY A 361 26.26 12.03 10.21
C GLY A 361 26.71 11.42 11.54
N LYS A 362 27.04 12.24 12.53
CA LYS A 362 27.41 11.76 13.86
C LYS A 362 26.15 11.36 14.64
N PHE A 363 26.16 10.16 15.20
CA PHE A 363 25.07 9.66 16.06
C PHE A 363 24.89 10.56 17.30
N VAL A 364 23.64 10.90 17.62
CA VAL A 364 23.27 11.72 18.77
C VAL A 364 22.56 10.87 19.81
N ARG A 365 21.48 10.15 19.45
CA ARG A 365 20.70 9.32 20.38
C ARG A 365 19.71 8.40 19.66
N ASP A 366 19.19 7.41 20.36
CA ASP A 366 18.03 6.62 19.94
C ASP A 366 16.73 7.26 20.41
N ILE A 367 15.61 6.98 19.69
CA ILE A 367 14.26 7.19 20.20
C ILE A 367 13.77 5.86 20.77
N ASN A 368 13.42 5.85 22.06
CA ASN A 368 12.94 4.65 22.75
C ASN A 368 11.43 4.50 22.60
N PHE A 369 10.97 3.29 22.30
CA PHE A 369 9.56 2.93 22.18
C PHE A 369 9.10 2.04 23.34
N PRO A 370 7.75 1.98 23.61
CA PRO A 370 7.24 1.19 24.75
C PRO A 370 7.43 -0.33 24.60
N GLY A 371 7.75 -0.82 23.40
CA GLY A 371 7.91 -2.25 23.12
C GLY A 371 8.17 -2.53 21.64
N LEU A 372 7.98 -3.80 21.25
CA LEU A 372 8.07 -4.21 19.85
C LEU A 372 6.87 -3.65 19.06
N GLY A 373 7.15 -2.92 18.00
CA GLY A 373 6.11 -2.29 17.22
C GLY A 373 6.65 -1.53 16.02
N SER A 374 5.81 -0.71 15.45
CA SER A 374 6.12 0.17 14.34
C SER A 374 5.99 1.62 14.76
N ALA A 375 7.00 2.41 14.45
CA ALA A 375 6.97 3.85 14.54
C ALA A 375 7.13 4.45 13.16
N GLY A 376 6.47 5.58 12.89
CA GLY A 376 6.60 6.30 11.63
C GLY A 376 5.98 7.68 11.71
N GLY A 377 6.40 8.52 10.80
CA GLY A 377 5.99 9.93 10.75
C GLY A 377 7.22 10.81 10.65
N PHE A 378 7.73 11.28 11.76
CA PHE A 378 8.97 12.07 11.90
C PHE A 378 9.19 13.17 10.85
N GLY A 379 8.09 13.64 10.23
CA GLY A 379 8.12 14.74 9.28
C GLY A 379 8.19 16.09 9.99
N GLY A 380 8.73 17.10 9.32
CA GLY A 380 8.84 18.46 9.85
C GLY A 380 9.70 19.31 8.93
N ARG A 381 10.23 20.40 9.47
CA ARG A 381 11.16 21.28 8.78
C ARG A 381 12.53 21.22 9.45
N PHE A 382 13.58 21.39 8.66
CA PHE A 382 14.94 21.38 9.15
C PHE A 382 15.20 22.51 10.19
N ALA A 383 14.50 23.62 10.04
CA ALA A 383 14.60 24.75 10.98
C ALA A 383 13.72 24.63 12.23
N GLU A 384 12.80 23.66 12.33
CA GLU A 384 11.81 23.53 13.40
C GLU A 384 12.09 22.30 14.28
N ASN A 385 12.13 22.47 15.62
CA ASN A 385 12.49 21.38 16.55
C ASN A 385 11.35 20.40 16.86
N GLU A 386 10.16 20.59 16.30
CA GLU A 386 8.99 19.79 16.57
C GLU A 386 8.74 18.76 15.46
N THR A 387 8.50 17.52 15.85
CA THR A 387 7.97 16.49 14.96
C THR A 387 6.94 15.63 15.67
N PHE A 388 6.13 14.94 14.89
CA PHE A 388 5.14 13.98 15.39
C PHE A 388 5.39 12.60 14.78
N TYR A 389 5.16 11.56 15.57
CA TYR A 389 5.19 10.20 15.10
C TYR A 389 4.07 9.36 15.72
N THR A 390 3.69 8.29 15.06
CA THR A 390 2.83 7.26 15.62
C THR A 390 3.68 6.09 16.11
N PHE A 391 3.24 5.45 17.20
CA PHE A 391 3.74 4.13 17.59
C PHE A 391 2.54 3.18 17.73
N THR A 392 2.65 2.00 17.14
CA THR A 392 1.59 0.97 17.12
C THR A 392 2.18 -0.43 17.17
N SER A 393 1.37 -1.41 17.59
CA SER A 393 1.67 -2.83 17.43
C SER A 393 0.40 -3.60 17.05
N TYR A 394 0.46 -4.91 16.93
CA TYR A 394 -0.74 -5.71 16.65
C TYR A 394 -1.82 -5.62 17.73
N THR A 395 -1.44 -5.30 18.97
CA THR A 395 -2.33 -5.21 20.13
C THR A 395 -2.37 -3.83 20.78
N VAL A 396 -1.60 -2.86 20.26
CA VAL A 396 -1.55 -1.48 20.78
C VAL A 396 -2.04 -0.55 19.69
N PRO A 397 -3.17 0.15 19.87
CA PRO A 397 -3.65 1.17 18.93
C PRO A 397 -2.62 2.27 18.73
N GLY A 398 -2.55 2.83 17.51
CA GLY A 398 -1.57 3.84 17.17
C GLY A 398 -1.73 5.14 17.93
N ALA A 399 -0.94 5.37 18.97
CA ALA A 399 -0.84 6.65 19.66
C ALA A 399 0.04 7.62 18.87
N ILE A 400 -0.33 8.91 18.89
CA ILE A 400 0.49 9.98 18.33
C ILE A 400 1.33 10.60 19.45
N TYR A 401 2.62 10.66 19.19
CA TYR A 401 3.61 11.29 20.08
C TYR A 401 4.09 12.60 19.44
N ARG A 402 4.32 13.59 20.28
CA ARG A 402 5.07 14.80 19.96
C ARG A 402 6.50 14.62 20.42
N TYR A 403 7.45 14.92 19.56
CA TYR A 403 8.87 14.80 19.84
C TYR A 403 9.58 16.14 19.64
N ASP A 404 10.29 16.59 20.67
CA ASP A 404 11.16 17.75 20.59
C ASP A 404 12.58 17.28 20.24
N VAL A 405 13.04 17.63 19.05
CA VAL A 405 14.32 17.14 18.50
C VAL A 405 15.50 17.71 19.27
N ALA A 406 15.42 18.95 19.76
CA ALA A 406 16.50 19.59 20.48
C ALA A 406 16.73 18.94 21.86
N THR A 407 15.66 18.69 22.61
CA THR A 407 15.73 18.13 23.96
C THR A 407 15.69 16.60 24.00
N GLY A 408 15.17 15.95 22.95
CA GLY A 408 14.92 14.52 22.89
C GLY A 408 13.69 14.07 23.70
N LYS A 409 12.83 15.00 24.12
CA LYS A 409 11.63 14.68 24.88
C LYS A 409 10.54 14.16 23.95
N SER A 410 10.00 13.00 24.31
CA SER A 410 8.81 12.42 23.67
C SER A 410 7.64 12.45 24.66
N GLU A 411 6.47 12.90 24.21
CA GLU A 411 5.25 12.93 25.01
C GLU A 411 4.06 12.46 24.20
N VAL A 412 3.11 11.77 24.84
CA VAL A 412 1.85 11.36 24.21
C VAL A 412 1.04 12.61 23.88
N PHE A 413 0.73 12.80 22.60
CA PHE A 413 -0.10 13.91 22.12
C PHE A 413 -1.55 13.51 21.92
N ARG A 414 -1.79 12.33 21.32
CA ARG A 414 -3.13 11.76 21.12
C ARG A 414 -3.09 10.26 21.33
N GLU A 415 -3.97 9.76 22.17
CA GLU A 415 -4.11 8.34 22.47
C GLU A 415 -5.49 7.85 22.07
N PRO A 416 -5.62 6.88 21.16
CA PRO A 416 -6.90 6.33 20.75
C PRO A 416 -7.51 5.47 21.89
N LYS A 417 -8.82 5.61 22.08
CA LYS A 417 -9.56 4.87 23.12
C LYS A 417 -10.41 3.76 22.50
N VAL A 418 -9.77 2.66 22.13
CA VAL A 418 -10.46 1.48 21.58
C VAL A 418 -11.02 0.63 22.72
N LYS A 419 -12.26 0.15 22.59
CA LYS A 419 -12.94 -0.63 23.62
C LYS A 419 -12.55 -2.11 23.61
N PHE A 420 -11.33 -2.42 24.02
CA PHE A 420 -10.86 -3.81 24.24
C PHE A 420 -9.79 -3.84 25.34
N ASP A 421 -9.52 -5.02 25.87
CA ASP A 421 -8.48 -5.24 26.86
C ASP A 421 -7.21 -5.80 26.20
N GLU A 422 -6.22 -4.92 25.97
CA GLU A 422 -4.94 -5.28 25.36
C GLU A 422 -4.16 -6.33 26.16
N ASN A 423 -4.33 -6.36 27.49
CA ASN A 423 -3.63 -7.27 28.39
C ASN A 423 -4.02 -8.74 28.19
N ARG A 424 -5.11 -9.01 27.49
CA ARG A 424 -5.54 -10.38 27.14
C ARG A 424 -4.68 -11.04 26.08
N PHE A 425 -3.94 -10.26 25.30
CA PHE A 425 -3.20 -10.72 24.14
C PHE A 425 -1.69 -10.66 24.35
N GLU A 426 -0.97 -11.45 23.57
CA GLU A 426 0.47 -11.38 23.44
C GLU A 426 0.89 -11.49 22.00
N SER A 427 2.00 -10.83 21.66
CA SER A 427 2.69 -10.94 20.38
C SER A 427 4.04 -11.61 20.60
N LYS A 428 4.37 -12.60 19.77
CA LYS A 428 5.63 -13.33 19.86
C LYS A 428 6.28 -13.41 18.49
N GLN A 429 7.55 -13.05 18.40
CA GLN A 429 8.35 -13.30 17.22
C GLN A 429 8.98 -14.69 17.28
N VAL A 430 8.92 -15.42 16.17
CA VAL A 430 9.55 -16.71 15.96
C VAL A 430 10.28 -16.70 14.63
N PHE A 431 11.21 -17.65 14.46
CA PHE A 431 11.92 -17.89 13.20
C PHE A 431 11.69 -19.34 12.77
N TYR A 432 11.46 -19.55 11.47
CA TYR A 432 11.33 -20.86 10.88
C TYR A 432 12.22 -20.98 9.65
N LYS A 433 12.49 -22.20 9.24
CA LYS A 433 13.28 -22.47 8.02
C LYS A 433 12.37 -22.66 6.83
N SER A 434 12.65 -21.93 5.76
CA SER A 434 12.10 -22.19 4.45
C SER A 434 12.67 -23.48 3.85
N LYS A 435 12.14 -23.90 2.71
CA LYS A 435 12.53 -25.12 2.00
C LYS A 435 14.03 -25.19 1.67
N ASP A 436 14.66 -24.06 1.38
CA ASP A 436 16.09 -23.94 1.09
C ASP A 436 16.96 -23.70 2.34
N GLY A 437 16.35 -23.71 3.53
CA GLY A 437 17.02 -23.48 4.80
C GLY A 437 17.11 -22.01 5.23
N THR A 438 16.63 -21.07 4.41
CA THR A 438 16.59 -19.65 4.77
C THR A 438 15.75 -19.43 6.03
N GLN A 439 16.29 -18.68 7.01
CA GLN A 439 15.58 -18.30 8.22
C GLN A 439 14.59 -17.14 7.89
N VAL A 440 13.32 -17.37 8.17
CA VAL A 440 12.24 -16.41 7.92
C VAL A 440 11.59 -16.05 9.25
N PRO A 441 11.47 -14.74 9.60
CA PRO A 441 10.76 -14.33 10.81
C PRO A 441 9.24 -14.42 10.61
N MET A 442 8.52 -14.64 11.71
CA MET A 442 7.07 -14.62 11.76
C MET A 442 6.62 -14.06 13.10
N ILE A 443 5.65 -13.16 13.08
CA ILE A 443 5.01 -12.67 14.30
C ILE A 443 3.70 -13.42 14.50
N LEU A 444 3.51 -13.94 15.71
CA LEU A 444 2.29 -14.62 16.16
C LEU A 444 1.57 -13.74 17.15
N VAL A 445 0.25 -13.61 17.02
CA VAL A 445 -0.61 -12.85 17.93
C VAL A 445 -1.77 -13.73 18.36
N TYR A 446 -1.99 -13.84 19.66
CA TYR A 446 -3.02 -14.72 20.24
C TYR A 446 -3.39 -14.32 21.67
N GLN A 447 -4.44 -14.91 22.22
CA GLN A 447 -4.79 -14.72 23.64
C GLN A 447 -3.78 -15.43 24.55
N LYS A 448 -3.39 -14.77 25.64
CA LYS A 448 -2.54 -15.36 26.69
C LYS A 448 -3.11 -16.69 27.18
N GLY A 449 -2.23 -17.67 27.38
CA GLY A 449 -2.63 -19.01 27.82
C GLY A 449 -3.12 -19.91 26.67
N LEU A 450 -2.79 -19.59 25.41
CA LEU A 450 -3.09 -20.44 24.25
C LEU A 450 -2.58 -21.87 24.46
N LYS A 451 -3.43 -22.85 24.19
CA LYS A 451 -3.06 -24.26 24.20
C LYS A 451 -2.51 -24.66 22.83
N LEU A 452 -1.32 -25.26 22.82
CA LEU A 452 -0.69 -25.79 21.60
C LEU A 452 -1.07 -27.25 21.36
N ASP A 453 -2.33 -27.47 20.94
CA ASP A 453 -2.89 -28.80 20.69
C ASP A 453 -3.34 -29.00 19.23
N GLY A 454 -3.11 -28.00 18.36
CA GLY A 454 -3.48 -28.04 16.95
C GLY A 454 -4.93 -27.68 16.66
N SER A 455 -5.70 -27.26 17.67
CA SER A 455 -7.13 -26.98 17.52
C SER A 455 -7.48 -25.52 17.27
N ASN A 456 -6.49 -24.59 17.31
CA ASN A 456 -6.77 -23.17 17.27
C ASN A 456 -7.02 -22.68 15.82
N PRO A 457 -8.16 -22.02 15.57
CA PRO A 457 -8.42 -21.34 14.30
C PRO A 457 -7.36 -20.28 14.04
N THR A 458 -6.67 -20.38 12.92
CA THR A 458 -5.52 -19.52 12.62
C THR A 458 -5.67 -18.86 11.26
N ILE A 459 -5.43 -17.54 11.20
CA ILE A 459 -5.24 -16.79 9.95
C ILE A 459 -3.74 -16.59 9.74
N LEU A 460 -3.22 -17.09 8.63
CA LEU A 460 -1.89 -16.81 8.14
C LEU A 460 -1.99 -15.73 7.06
N TYR A 461 -1.45 -14.54 7.36
CA TYR A 461 -1.47 -13.38 6.47
C TYR A 461 -0.08 -13.03 5.99
N ALA A 462 0.09 -12.79 4.69
CA ALA A 462 1.35 -12.31 4.14
C ALA A 462 1.16 -11.49 2.86
N TYR A 463 2.27 -10.88 2.39
CA TYR A 463 2.32 -10.11 1.16
C TYR A 463 3.40 -10.64 0.20
N GLY A 464 4.68 -10.55 0.55
CA GLY A 464 5.81 -11.19 -0.14
C GLY A 464 6.11 -10.63 -1.52
N GLY A 465 6.39 -9.34 -1.64
CA GLY A 465 6.80 -8.73 -2.91
C GLY A 465 6.95 -7.22 -2.83
N PHE A 466 7.42 -6.64 -3.93
CA PHE A 466 7.53 -5.18 -4.15
C PHE A 466 8.33 -4.42 -3.07
N ASN A 467 9.26 -5.10 -2.40
CA ASN A 467 10.01 -4.48 -1.31
C ASN A 467 9.13 -3.97 -0.16
N VAL A 468 7.90 -4.48 -0.03
CA VAL A 468 6.97 -4.08 1.02
C VAL A 468 7.26 -4.86 2.29
N SER A 469 7.70 -4.15 3.34
CA SER A 469 7.91 -4.74 4.67
C SER A 469 6.59 -4.83 5.44
N LEU A 470 6.26 -6.01 5.96
CA LEU A 470 5.13 -6.18 6.87
C LEU A 470 5.60 -5.91 8.30
N THR A 471 5.19 -4.79 8.85
CA THR A 471 5.52 -4.37 10.21
C THR A 471 4.31 -4.45 11.13
N PRO A 472 4.49 -4.57 12.46
CA PRO A 472 3.39 -4.62 13.40
C PRO A 472 2.45 -3.43 13.26
N GLY A 473 1.15 -3.68 13.11
CA GLY A 473 0.13 -2.65 12.99
C GLY A 473 -1.19 -3.06 13.62
N PHE A 474 -1.85 -2.13 14.28
CA PHE A 474 -3.15 -2.35 14.90
C PHE A 474 -4.27 -2.47 13.87
N SER A 475 -5.13 -3.46 14.06
CA SER A 475 -6.32 -3.64 13.25
C SER A 475 -7.49 -4.12 14.10
N VAL A 476 -8.59 -3.40 14.07
CA VAL A 476 -9.82 -3.78 14.78
C VAL A 476 -10.38 -5.13 14.29
N SER A 477 -10.18 -5.46 13.02
CA SER A 477 -10.58 -6.77 12.46
C SER A 477 -9.77 -7.92 13.08
N ASN A 478 -8.46 -7.69 13.31
CA ASN A 478 -7.62 -8.68 13.97
C ASN A 478 -8.01 -8.83 15.44
N ILE A 479 -8.33 -7.74 16.14
CA ILE A 479 -8.84 -7.80 17.53
C ILE A 479 -10.13 -8.59 17.59
N ALA A 480 -11.09 -8.34 16.71
CA ALA A 480 -12.36 -9.10 16.67
C ALA A 480 -12.13 -10.61 16.48
N TRP A 481 -11.14 -10.99 15.63
CA TRP A 481 -10.72 -12.39 15.44
C TRP A 481 -10.08 -12.99 16.70
N LEU A 482 -9.13 -12.28 17.29
CA LEU A 482 -8.41 -12.71 18.49
C LEU A 482 -9.34 -12.87 19.70
N GLU A 483 -10.33 -11.99 19.85
CA GLU A 483 -11.35 -12.08 20.93
C GLU A 483 -12.20 -13.33 20.85
N GLN A 484 -12.36 -13.92 19.67
CA GLN A 484 -13.05 -15.20 19.48
C GLN A 484 -12.11 -16.41 19.67
N GLY A 485 -10.87 -16.22 20.15
CA GLY A 485 -9.89 -17.29 20.36
C GLY A 485 -9.08 -17.66 19.12
N GLY A 486 -9.14 -16.86 18.08
CA GLY A 486 -8.31 -17.04 16.87
C GLY A 486 -6.85 -16.69 17.10
N VAL A 487 -5.97 -17.27 16.28
CA VAL A 487 -4.55 -16.91 16.16
C VAL A 487 -4.36 -16.13 14.88
N TYR A 488 -3.48 -15.13 14.90
CA TYR A 488 -3.07 -14.36 13.73
C TYR A 488 -1.55 -14.48 13.55
N ALA A 489 -1.11 -14.94 12.39
CA ALA A 489 0.29 -15.20 12.07
C ALA A 489 0.72 -14.40 10.85
N VAL A 490 1.86 -13.70 10.94
CA VAL A 490 2.38 -12.82 9.88
C VAL A 490 3.86 -13.12 9.64
N PRO A 491 4.21 -13.95 8.65
CA PRO A 491 5.58 -14.16 8.24
C PRO A 491 6.08 -13.01 7.35
N ASN A 492 7.35 -12.64 7.51
CA ASN A 492 8.05 -11.65 6.70
C ASN A 492 8.80 -12.36 5.58
N LEU A 493 8.10 -12.62 4.48
CA LEU A 493 8.58 -13.44 3.38
C LEU A 493 9.64 -12.70 2.54
N ARG A 494 10.52 -13.45 1.88
CA ARG A 494 11.36 -12.91 0.79
C ARG A 494 10.47 -12.21 -0.24
N GLY A 495 11.05 -11.23 -0.96
CA GLY A 495 10.28 -10.30 -1.80
C GLY A 495 9.84 -9.03 -1.05
N GLY A 496 9.77 -9.05 0.29
CA GLY A 496 9.64 -7.86 1.13
C GLY A 496 10.96 -7.11 1.30
N GLY A 497 10.91 -6.01 2.05
CA GLY A 497 12.05 -5.11 2.28
C GLY A 497 12.71 -5.24 3.66
N GLU A 498 12.30 -6.21 4.49
CA GLU A 498 12.67 -6.28 5.89
C GLU A 498 14.19 -6.39 6.12
N TYR A 499 14.88 -7.06 5.20
CA TYR A 499 16.34 -7.25 5.23
C TYR A 499 17.04 -6.65 4.02
N GLY A 500 16.46 -5.59 3.42
CA GLY A 500 17.06 -4.83 2.33
C GLY A 500 16.94 -5.48 0.96
N ARG A 501 17.75 -4.96 0.01
CA ARG A 501 17.67 -5.32 -1.41
C ARG A 501 17.82 -6.82 -1.69
N ALA A 502 18.75 -7.48 -1.03
CA ALA A 502 18.98 -8.91 -1.26
C ALA A 502 17.76 -9.77 -0.88
N TRP A 503 17.04 -9.38 0.17
CA TRP A 503 15.80 -10.05 0.59
C TRP A 503 14.68 -9.86 -0.43
N HIS A 504 14.54 -8.65 -0.96
CA HIS A 504 13.59 -8.34 -2.02
C HIS A 504 13.88 -9.11 -3.30
N GLU A 505 15.11 -9.01 -3.81
CA GLU A 505 15.53 -9.67 -5.07
C GLU A 505 15.45 -11.20 -5.00
N ALA A 506 15.52 -11.78 -3.79
CA ALA A 506 15.34 -13.21 -3.59
C ALA A 506 13.89 -13.71 -3.79
N GLY A 507 12.93 -12.78 -3.97
CA GLY A 507 11.52 -13.06 -4.23
C GLY A 507 10.99 -12.52 -5.55
N MET A 508 11.86 -12.13 -6.50
CA MET A 508 11.47 -11.54 -7.79
C MET A 508 11.67 -12.50 -8.96
N LYS A 509 10.89 -12.32 -10.02
CA LYS A 509 11.04 -13.00 -11.33
C LYS A 509 11.26 -14.52 -11.16
N GLU A 510 12.38 -15.04 -11.63
CA GLU A 510 12.75 -16.46 -11.58
C GLU A 510 12.82 -17.01 -10.14
N LYS A 511 13.01 -16.13 -9.15
CA LYS A 511 13.09 -16.47 -7.73
C LYS A 511 11.74 -16.36 -7.01
N LYS A 512 10.65 -16.01 -7.72
CA LYS A 512 9.33 -15.80 -7.10
C LYS A 512 8.81 -17.03 -6.34
N GLN A 513 9.19 -18.23 -6.74
CA GLN A 513 8.82 -19.46 -6.03
C GLN A 513 9.34 -19.49 -4.58
N ASN A 514 10.44 -18.81 -4.26
CA ASN A 514 10.94 -18.71 -2.89
C ASN A 514 9.90 -18.07 -1.95
N VAL A 515 9.12 -17.12 -2.44
CA VAL A 515 8.05 -16.46 -1.66
C VAL A 515 6.95 -17.47 -1.29
N PHE A 516 6.56 -18.30 -2.24
CA PHE A 516 5.54 -19.34 -2.02
C PHE A 516 6.09 -20.45 -1.12
N ASP A 517 7.34 -20.84 -1.30
CA ASP A 517 8.01 -21.83 -0.44
C ASP A 517 8.14 -21.32 1.01
N ASP A 518 8.49 -20.05 1.21
CA ASP A 518 8.52 -19.41 2.54
C ASP A 518 7.14 -19.46 3.21
N TYR A 519 6.08 -19.16 2.45
CA TYR A 519 4.71 -19.13 2.95
C TYR A 519 4.18 -20.51 3.30
N LEU A 520 4.44 -21.49 2.45
CA LEU A 520 4.08 -22.89 2.68
C LEU A 520 4.84 -23.47 3.88
N ALA A 521 6.11 -23.08 4.04
CA ALA A 521 6.91 -23.48 5.21
C ALA A 521 6.37 -22.84 6.51
N ALA A 522 5.88 -21.58 6.47
CA ALA A 522 5.20 -20.97 7.62
C ALA A 522 3.96 -21.77 8.03
N ALA A 523 3.13 -22.15 7.05
CA ALA A 523 1.94 -22.97 7.29
C ALA A 523 2.30 -24.32 7.93
N GLN A 524 3.29 -25.01 7.39
CA GLN A 524 3.76 -26.30 7.93
C GLN A 524 4.32 -26.14 9.34
N TRP A 525 5.14 -25.09 9.58
CA TRP A 525 5.71 -24.80 10.89
C TRP A 525 4.61 -24.58 11.96
N LEU A 526 3.54 -23.84 11.64
CA LEU A 526 2.41 -23.63 12.54
C LEU A 526 1.71 -24.95 12.90
N ILE A 527 1.55 -25.86 11.94
CA ILE A 527 0.96 -27.18 12.14
C ILE A 527 1.88 -28.06 13.01
N ASP A 528 3.16 -28.16 12.67
CA ASP A 528 4.14 -29.00 13.37
C ASP A 528 4.33 -28.56 14.83
N ASN A 529 4.26 -27.24 15.10
CA ASN A 529 4.34 -26.68 16.43
C ASN A 529 2.97 -26.61 17.15
N LYS A 530 1.93 -27.22 16.59
CA LYS A 530 0.60 -27.36 17.17
C LYS A 530 -0.10 -26.03 17.50
N TYR A 531 0.27 -24.96 16.83
CA TYR A 531 -0.53 -23.73 16.85
C TYR A 531 -1.89 -23.94 16.18
N THR A 532 -1.91 -24.76 15.12
CA THR A 532 -3.10 -25.06 14.33
C THR A 532 -3.00 -26.44 13.67
N SER A 533 -3.94 -26.77 12.81
CA SER A 533 -3.93 -27.94 11.91
C SER A 533 -4.43 -27.51 10.53
N SER A 534 -4.28 -28.37 9.51
CA SER A 534 -4.78 -28.08 8.15
C SER A 534 -6.31 -27.83 8.12
N GLN A 535 -7.07 -28.40 9.07
CA GLN A 535 -8.51 -28.16 9.23
C GLN A 535 -8.83 -26.84 9.94
N LYS A 536 -7.84 -26.17 10.54
CA LYS A 536 -7.98 -24.96 11.35
C LYS A 536 -7.15 -23.80 10.82
N LEU A 537 -6.48 -23.96 9.68
CA LEU A 537 -5.62 -22.96 9.07
C LEU A 537 -6.29 -22.32 7.85
N ALA A 538 -6.41 -21.00 7.91
CA ALA A 538 -6.83 -20.17 6.78
C ALA A 538 -5.69 -19.29 6.29
N ILE A 539 -5.65 -19.03 4.99
CA ILE A 539 -4.71 -18.09 4.36
C ILE A 539 -5.43 -16.87 3.82
N ARG A 540 -4.80 -15.71 4.01
CA ARG A 540 -5.34 -14.42 3.56
C ARG A 540 -4.21 -13.52 3.04
N GLY A 541 -4.49 -12.74 2.00
CA GLY A 541 -3.59 -11.73 1.47
C GLY A 541 -4.28 -10.89 0.41
N GLY A 542 -3.81 -9.66 0.21
CA GLY A 542 -4.36 -8.73 -0.78
C GLY A 542 -3.36 -8.32 -1.85
N SER A 543 -3.83 -7.98 -3.06
CA SER A 543 -2.97 -7.54 -4.17
C SER A 543 -1.93 -8.62 -4.54
N ASN A 544 -0.63 -8.31 -4.46
CA ASN A 544 0.42 -9.35 -4.54
C ASN A 544 0.23 -10.46 -3.49
N GLY A 545 -0.29 -10.13 -2.29
CA GLY A 545 -0.68 -11.13 -1.29
C GLY A 545 -1.88 -11.98 -1.72
N GLY A 546 -2.75 -11.47 -2.58
CA GLY A 546 -3.82 -12.25 -3.22
C GLY A 546 -3.27 -13.25 -4.24
N LEU A 547 -2.27 -12.87 -5.04
CA LEU A 547 -1.48 -13.80 -5.87
C LEU A 547 -0.85 -14.89 -4.99
N LEU A 548 -0.21 -14.51 -3.88
CA LEU A 548 0.41 -15.45 -2.93
C LEU A 548 -0.59 -16.51 -2.44
N VAL A 549 -1.78 -16.08 -2.01
CA VAL A 549 -2.85 -16.98 -1.56
C VAL A 549 -3.31 -17.88 -2.70
N GLY A 550 -3.53 -17.34 -3.90
CA GLY A 550 -3.91 -18.11 -5.09
C GLY A 550 -2.87 -19.17 -5.45
N ALA A 551 -1.60 -18.81 -5.46
CA ALA A 551 -0.50 -19.75 -5.73
C ALA A 551 -0.37 -20.81 -4.63
N ALA A 552 -0.47 -20.44 -3.36
CA ALA A 552 -0.36 -21.38 -2.24
C ALA A 552 -1.50 -22.43 -2.27
N MET A 553 -2.76 -21.98 -2.48
CA MET A 553 -3.90 -22.90 -2.51
C MET A 553 -3.93 -23.82 -3.74
N THR A 554 -3.30 -23.43 -4.85
CA THR A 554 -3.20 -24.27 -6.03
C THR A 554 -2.03 -25.27 -5.93
N GLN A 555 -0.94 -24.89 -5.26
CA GLN A 555 0.23 -25.76 -5.04
C GLN A 555 0.00 -26.78 -3.91
N ARG A 556 -0.62 -26.36 -2.80
CA ARG A 556 -0.85 -27.19 -1.61
C ARG A 556 -2.27 -27.01 -1.04
N PRO A 557 -3.31 -27.42 -1.79
CA PRO A 557 -4.70 -27.31 -1.34
C PRO A 557 -5.00 -28.11 -0.06
N ASP A 558 -4.19 -29.10 0.24
CA ASP A 558 -4.29 -29.97 1.41
C ASP A 558 -3.92 -29.32 2.74
N LEU A 559 -3.17 -28.21 2.71
CA LEU A 559 -2.69 -27.52 3.92
C LEU A 559 -3.72 -26.58 4.53
N PHE A 560 -4.78 -26.20 3.81
CA PHE A 560 -5.66 -25.11 4.19
C PHE A 560 -7.13 -25.51 4.25
N ALA A 561 -7.82 -25.08 5.30
CA ALA A 561 -9.26 -25.23 5.39
C ALA A 561 -10.01 -24.14 4.61
N ALA A 562 -9.45 -22.92 4.59
CA ALA A 562 -10.03 -21.78 3.90
C ALA A 562 -8.96 -20.86 3.28
N ALA A 563 -9.36 -20.13 2.23
CA ALA A 563 -8.51 -19.15 1.54
C ALA A 563 -9.31 -17.89 1.18
N VAL A 564 -8.71 -16.72 1.42
CA VAL A 564 -9.29 -15.41 1.07
C VAL A 564 -8.28 -14.60 0.25
N PRO A 565 -8.19 -14.87 -1.07
CA PRO A 565 -7.43 -14.01 -1.98
C PRO A 565 -8.22 -12.72 -2.25
N ALA A 566 -7.66 -11.57 -1.87
CA ALA A 566 -8.29 -10.26 -2.03
C ALA A 566 -7.59 -9.46 -3.12
N VAL A 567 -8.35 -8.86 -4.05
CA VAL A 567 -7.87 -8.00 -5.14
C VAL A 567 -6.58 -8.53 -5.79
N GLY A 568 -6.51 -9.84 -6.01
CA GLY A 568 -5.28 -10.55 -6.36
C GLY A 568 -4.94 -10.54 -7.84
N VAL A 569 -3.63 -10.55 -8.16
CA VAL A 569 -3.12 -10.71 -9.53
C VAL A 569 -3.18 -12.20 -9.90
N MET A 570 -4.32 -12.68 -10.42
CA MET A 570 -4.58 -14.10 -10.62
C MET A 570 -4.17 -14.63 -11.99
N ASP A 571 -4.12 -13.75 -12.99
CA ASP A 571 -3.69 -14.07 -14.36
C ASP A 571 -2.31 -13.47 -14.61
N MET A 572 -1.28 -14.26 -14.40
CA MET A 572 0.10 -13.81 -14.55
C MET A 572 0.56 -13.70 -16.00
N LEU A 573 -0.21 -14.21 -16.95
CA LEU A 573 0.15 -14.12 -18.35
C LEU A 573 -0.34 -12.83 -19.02
N ARG A 574 -1.36 -12.18 -18.42
CA ARG A 574 -1.99 -11.00 -19.01
C ARG A 574 -1.97 -9.75 -18.13
N TYR A 575 -1.49 -9.81 -16.90
CA TYR A 575 -1.54 -8.69 -15.95
C TYR A 575 -0.96 -7.39 -16.53
N HIS A 576 0.12 -7.49 -17.33
CA HIS A 576 0.84 -6.35 -17.92
C HIS A 576 0.06 -5.65 -19.05
N LYS A 577 -1.08 -6.20 -19.47
CA LYS A 577 -1.93 -5.65 -20.52
C LYS A 577 -3.03 -4.72 -20.00
N PHE A 578 -3.19 -4.61 -18.67
CA PHE A 578 -4.22 -3.81 -18.04
C PHE A 578 -3.63 -2.58 -17.33
N THR A 579 -4.27 -1.43 -17.47
CA THR A 579 -4.04 -0.17 -16.73
C THR A 579 -2.55 0.11 -16.43
N ILE A 580 -2.15 -0.06 -15.16
CA ILE A 580 -0.75 0.11 -14.68
C ILE A 580 -0.01 -1.23 -14.53
N GLY A 581 -0.61 -2.35 -14.94
CA GLY A 581 -0.01 -3.68 -14.75
C GLY A 581 1.36 -3.85 -15.39
N TRP A 582 1.65 -3.18 -16.50
CA TRP A 582 2.98 -3.13 -17.11
C TRP A 582 4.07 -2.70 -16.11
N ALA A 583 3.70 -1.83 -15.16
CA ALA A 583 4.62 -1.31 -14.14
C ALA A 583 5.13 -2.40 -13.17
N TRP A 584 4.54 -3.58 -13.13
CA TRP A 584 4.94 -4.70 -12.27
C TRP A 584 5.91 -5.66 -12.95
N ALA A 585 6.24 -5.43 -14.22
CA ALA A 585 7.22 -6.27 -14.94
C ALA A 585 8.62 -6.30 -14.29
N PRO A 586 9.14 -5.24 -13.65
CA PRO A 586 10.37 -5.31 -12.86
C PRO A 586 10.31 -6.37 -11.74
N GLU A 587 9.15 -6.56 -11.10
CA GLU A 587 8.94 -7.54 -10.02
C GLU A 587 8.68 -8.95 -10.53
N TYR A 588 7.77 -9.10 -11.51
CA TYR A 588 7.28 -10.41 -11.96
C TYR A 588 7.96 -10.92 -13.23
N GLY A 589 8.44 -10.04 -14.10
CA GLY A 589 8.74 -10.36 -15.49
C GLY A 589 7.51 -10.28 -16.38
N SER A 590 7.64 -10.50 -17.67
CA SER A 590 6.54 -10.49 -18.64
C SER A 590 6.40 -11.82 -19.37
N ALA A 591 5.16 -12.23 -19.65
CA ALA A 591 4.89 -13.40 -20.50
C ALA A 591 5.25 -13.16 -21.98
N ASP A 592 5.57 -11.94 -22.37
CA ASP A 592 6.10 -11.62 -23.70
C ASP A 592 7.58 -12.08 -23.86
N ASP A 593 8.27 -12.36 -22.75
CA ASP A 593 9.58 -13.02 -22.71
C ASP A 593 9.39 -14.54 -22.59
N ALA A 594 10.08 -15.34 -23.43
CA ALA A 594 9.89 -16.79 -23.52
C ALA A 594 10.30 -17.55 -22.27
N ASP A 595 11.33 -17.08 -21.55
CA ASP A 595 11.80 -17.75 -20.34
C ASP A 595 10.97 -17.35 -19.14
N LEU A 596 10.63 -16.07 -19.02
CA LEU A 596 9.75 -15.56 -17.95
C LEU A 596 8.30 -16.06 -18.12
N PHE A 597 7.83 -16.29 -19.35
CA PHE A 597 6.55 -16.97 -19.57
C PHE A 597 6.47 -18.30 -18.82
N LYS A 598 7.50 -19.13 -18.91
CA LYS A 598 7.55 -20.43 -18.22
C LYS A 598 7.46 -20.28 -16.71
N VAL A 599 8.15 -19.28 -16.18
CA VAL A 599 8.15 -18.95 -14.73
C VAL A 599 6.76 -18.51 -14.30
N LEU A 600 6.18 -17.55 -15.02
CA LEU A 600 4.85 -16.99 -14.71
C LEU A 600 3.76 -18.05 -14.82
N HIS A 601 3.79 -18.87 -15.88
CA HIS A 601 2.83 -19.95 -16.10
C HIS A 601 2.88 -21.01 -15.01
N ALA A 602 4.08 -21.31 -14.50
CA ALA A 602 4.28 -22.34 -13.47
C ALA A 602 3.56 -22.01 -12.14
N TYR A 603 3.39 -20.73 -11.79
CA TYR A 603 2.72 -20.36 -10.55
C TYR A 603 1.43 -19.55 -10.75
N SER A 604 1.06 -19.15 -11.96
CA SER A 604 -0.15 -18.38 -12.23
C SER A 604 -1.39 -19.05 -11.66
N PRO A 605 -2.08 -18.46 -10.67
CA PRO A 605 -3.20 -19.14 -10.00
C PRO A 605 -4.29 -19.58 -10.96
N LEU A 606 -4.68 -18.73 -11.91
CA LEU A 606 -5.70 -19.01 -12.91
C LEU A 606 -5.37 -20.27 -13.75
N HIS A 607 -4.09 -20.40 -14.15
CA HIS A 607 -3.64 -21.45 -15.07
C HIS A 607 -3.26 -22.76 -14.35
N ASN A 608 -3.18 -22.76 -13.02
CA ASN A 608 -2.83 -23.94 -12.21
C ASN A 608 -4.01 -24.54 -11.45
N LEU A 609 -5.23 -24.11 -11.74
CA LEU A 609 -6.44 -24.77 -11.27
C LEU A 609 -6.63 -26.11 -12.03
N LYS A 610 -6.61 -27.22 -11.29
CA LYS A 610 -6.72 -28.55 -11.87
C LYS A 610 -8.14 -29.10 -11.66
N PRO A 611 -8.86 -29.45 -12.73
CA PRO A 611 -10.16 -30.10 -12.62
C PRO A 611 -10.08 -31.37 -11.75
N GLY A 612 -11.10 -31.58 -10.92
CA GLY A 612 -11.14 -32.73 -10.01
C GLY A 612 -10.40 -32.59 -8.70
N THR A 613 -9.75 -31.44 -8.46
CA THR A 613 -9.09 -31.14 -7.18
C THR A 613 -10.10 -30.64 -6.15
N LYS A 614 -9.93 -31.04 -4.89
CA LYS A 614 -10.67 -30.49 -3.76
C LYS A 614 -9.91 -29.30 -3.21
N TYR A 615 -10.37 -28.10 -3.55
CA TYR A 615 -9.78 -26.86 -3.05
C TYR A 615 -10.32 -26.49 -1.66
N PRO A 616 -9.59 -25.69 -0.86
CA PRO A 616 -10.11 -25.15 0.40
C PRO A 616 -11.35 -24.28 0.15
N ALA A 617 -12.15 -24.08 1.18
CA ALA A 617 -13.23 -23.10 1.12
C ALA A 617 -12.66 -21.74 0.71
N THR A 618 -13.13 -21.17 -0.38
CA THR A 618 -12.52 -19.97 -0.95
C THR A 618 -13.53 -18.82 -1.04
N LEU A 619 -13.15 -17.65 -0.52
CA LEU A 619 -13.86 -16.39 -0.72
C LEU A 619 -12.93 -15.39 -1.41
N VAL A 620 -13.06 -15.29 -2.72
CA VAL A 620 -12.37 -14.25 -3.51
C VAL A 620 -13.05 -12.91 -3.21
N THR A 621 -12.27 -11.86 -2.95
CA THR A 621 -12.83 -10.52 -2.74
C THR A 621 -12.22 -9.51 -3.71
N THR A 622 -13.04 -8.61 -4.28
CA THR A 622 -12.58 -7.56 -5.19
C THR A 622 -13.54 -6.38 -5.22
N GLY A 623 -13.12 -5.25 -5.80
CA GLY A 623 -13.97 -4.09 -6.08
C GLY A 623 -14.23 -3.98 -7.58
N ASP A 624 -15.43 -3.54 -7.97
CA ASP A 624 -15.82 -3.42 -9.38
C ASP A 624 -15.17 -2.23 -10.12
N HIS A 625 -14.59 -1.29 -9.40
CA HIS A 625 -13.88 -0.10 -9.90
C HIS A 625 -12.37 -0.14 -9.62
N ASP A 626 -11.81 -1.32 -9.34
CA ASP A 626 -10.37 -1.48 -9.12
C ASP A 626 -9.61 -1.29 -10.44
N ASP A 627 -8.97 -0.12 -10.60
CA ASP A 627 -8.16 0.23 -11.77
C ASP A 627 -6.64 0.07 -11.50
N ARG A 628 -6.28 -0.51 -10.36
CA ARG A 628 -4.92 -0.98 -10.06
C ARG A 628 -4.77 -2.45 -10.44
N VAL A 629 -5.50 -3.35 -9.78
CA VAL A 629 -5.60 -4.76 -10.14
C VAL A 629 -7.00 -5.01 -10.67
N VAL A 630 -7.17 -4.94 -11.97
CA VAL A 630 -8.49 -4.98 -12.60
C VAL A 630 -9.31 -6.20 -12.13
N PRO A 631 -10.62 -6.03 -11.88
CA PRO A 631 -11.48 -7.09 -11.32
C PRO A 631 -11.50 -8.37 -12.15
N ALA A 632 -11.19 -8.27 -13.46
CA ALA A 632 -11.08 -9.40 -14.37
C ALA A 632 -10.19 -10.54 -13.86
N HIS A 633 -9.10 -10.22 -13.12
CA HIS A 633 -8.28 -11.23 -12.46
C HIS A 633 -9.09 -12.10 -11.51
N SER A 634 -9.84 -11.46 -10.63
CA SER A 634 -10.69 -12.14 -9.64
C SER A 634 -11.88 -12.84 -10.29
N PHE A 635 -12.49 -12.23 -11.30
CA PHE A 635 -13.65 -12.79 -12.02
C PHE A 635 -13.27 -14.08 -12.74
N LYS A 636 -12.22 -14.05 -13.55
CA LYS A 636 -11.71 -15.22 -14.27
C LYS A 636 -11.29 -16.34 -13.33
N PHE A 637 -10.57 -15.99 -12.26
CA PHE A 637 -10.14 -16.97 -11.27
C PHE A 637 -11.31 -17.63 -10.55
N ALA A 638 -12.32 -16.87 -10.11
CA ALA A 638 -13.50 -17.42 -9.45
C ALA A 638 -14.30 -18.34 -10.37
N ALA A 639 -14.51 -17.95 -11.64
CA ALA A 639 -15.18 -18.77 -12.65
C ALA A 639 -14.43 -20.09 -12.88
N ALA A 640 -13.11 -20.03 -13.04
CA ALA A 640 -12.25 -21.20 -13.24
C ALA A 640 -12.21 -22.12 -12.01
N LEU A 641 -12.15 -21.53 -10.80
CA LEU A 641 -12.17 -22.26 -9.53
C LEU A 641 -13.49 -23.02 -9.36
N GLN A 642 -14.64 -22.37 -9.60
CA GLN A 642 -15.97 -23.00 -9.55
C GLN A 642 -16.08 -24.19 -10.51
N ALA A 643 -15.49 -24.06 -11.70
CA ALA A 643 -15.49 -25.14 -12.71
C ALA A 643 -14.53 -26.30 -12.35
N ALA A 644 -13.40 -26.02 -11.69
CA ALA A 644 -12.37 -27.02 -11.38
C ALA A 644 -12.61 -27.77 -10.05
N ASN A 645 -13.29 -27.14 -9.08
CA ASN A 645 -13.44 -27.66 -7.73
C ASN A 645 -14.34 -28.91 -7.68
N ALA A 646 -13.81 -30.03 -7.26
CA ALA A 646 -14.56 -31.28 -7.05
C ALA A 646 -15.00 -31.48 -5.58
N GLY A 647 -14.61 -30.57 -4.68
CA GLY A 647 -14.96 -30.63 -3.25
C GLY A 647 -16.36 -30.07 -2.97
N ASP A 648 -16.82 -30.23 -1.73
CA ASP A 648 -18.09 -29.69 -1.22
C ASP A 648 -17.94 -28.31 -0.56
N LYS A 649 -16.69 -27.80 -0.46
CA LYS A 649 -16.39 -26.49 0.11
C LYS A 649 -16.80 -25.36 -0.83
N PRO A 650 -17.26 -24.21 -0.30
CA PRO A 650 -17.66 -23.07 -1.13
C PRO A 650 -16.51 -22.44 -1.92
N ALA A 651 -16.77 -22.09 -3.17
CA ALA A 651 -15.91 -21.26 -4.03
C ALA A 651 -16.68 -20.00 -4.42
N LEU A 652 -16.61 -18.98 -3.61
CA LEU A 652 -17.42 -17.77 -3.69
C LEU A 652 -16.59 -16.58 -4.11
N ILE A 653 -17.25 -15.58 -4.69
CA ILE A 653 -16.65 -14.26 -4.96
C ILE A 653 -17.55 -13.17 -4.40
N ARG A 654 -16.98 -12.30 -3.57
CA ARG A 654 -17.62 -11.09 -3.03
C ARG A 654 -17.10 -9.89 -3.79
N ILE A 655 -17.97 -9.28 -4.56
CA ILE A 655 -17.62 -8.13 -5.41
C ILE A 655 -18.26 -6.89 -4.77
N GLU A 656 -17.42 -6.01 -4.20
CA GLU A 656 -17.89 -4.74 -3.66
C GLU A 656 -18.17 -3.78 -4.80
N THR A 657 -19.39 -3.24 -4.85
CA THR A 657 -19.78 -2.26 -5.88
C THR A 657 -19.31 -0.86 -5.49
N ARG A 658 -18.92 -0.04 -6.48
CA ARG A 658 -18.37 1.30 -6.27
C ARG A 658 -17.19 1.28 -5.29
N ALA A 659 -16.27 0.35 -5.50
CA ALA A 659 -15.06 0.18 -4.71
C ALA A 659 -13.87 -0.16 -5.60
N GLY A 660 -12.71 0.40 -5.26
CA GLY A 660 -11.44 0.18 -5.96
C GLY A 660 -10.53 -0.78 -5.19
N HIS A 661 -9.21 -0.50 -5.23
CA HIS A 661 -8.18 -1.37 -4.62
C HIS A 661 -8.14 -1.35 -3.08
N GLY A 662 -8.98 -0.54 -2.43
CA GLY A 662 -9.11 -0.45 -0.98
C GLY A 662 -8.96 0.96 -0.42
N ALA A 663 -8.17 1.83 -1.05
CA ALA A 663 -8.04 3.22 -0.62
C ALA A 663 -9.38 3.96 -0.70
N GLY A 664 -9.68 4.81 0.29
CA GLY A 664 -10.90 5.62 0.32
C GLY A 664 -12.20 4.83 0.53
N THR A 665 -12.13 3.54 0.87
CA THR A 665 -13.33 2.73 1.16
C THR A 665 -14.05 3.30 2.39
N PRO A 666 -15.38 3.55 2.31
CA PRO A 666 -16.18 4.00 3.43
C PRO A 666 -16.10 3.08 4.66
N THR A 667 -16.09 3.64 5.86
CA THR A 667 -16.01 2.88 7.12
C THR A 667 -17.13 1.83 7.21
N SER A 668 -18.35 2.17 6.80
CA SER A 668 -19.49 1.23 6.79
C SER A 668 -19.21 0.00 5.91
N LYS A 669 -18.65 0.20 4.73
CA LYS A 669 -18.27 -0.91 3.82
C LYS A 669 -17.11 -1.74 4.38
N LEU A 670 -16.13 -1.12 5.06
CA LEU A 670 -15.03 -1.82 5.72
C LEU A 670 -15.54 -2.73 6.85
N ILE A 671 -16.51 -2.26 7.63
CA ILE A 671 -17.14 -3.06 8.70
C ILE A 671 -17.86 -4.27 8.11
N ASP A 672 -18.71 -4.05 7.09
CA ASP A 672 -19.48 -5.14 6.46
C ASP A 672 -18.57 -6.16 5.76
N ALA A 673 -17.58 -5.70 5.00
CA ALA A 673 -16.62 -6.59 4.34
C ALA A 673 -15.78 -7.39 5.34
N SER A 674 -15.34 -6.76 6.44
CA SER A 674 -14.60 -7.44 7.51
C SER A 674 -15.47 -8.48 8.22
N ALA A 675 -16.75 -8.15 8.50
CA ALA A 675 -17.68 -9.09 9.10
C ALA A 675 -17.93 -10.31 8.20
N ASP A 676 -18.11 -10.09 6.91
CA ASP A 676 -18.29 -11.17 5.91
C ASP A 676 -17.08 -12.11 5.88
N VAL A 677 -15.86 -11.56 5.81
CA VAL A 677 -14.62 -12.35 5.76
C VAL A 677 -14.40 -13.11 7.07
N LEU A 678 -14.54 -12.45 8.23
CA LEU A 678 -14.33 -13.09 9.52
C LEU A 678 -15.37 -14.17 9.80
N ALA A 679 -16.64 -13.95 9.44
CA ALA A 679 -17.69 -14.95 9.58
C ALA A 679 -17.47 -16.17 8.68
N PHE A 680 -17.05 -15.93 7.42
CA PHE A 680 -16.67 -17.00 6.50
C PHE A 680 -15.56 -17.85 7.09
N LEU A 681 -14.47 -17.22 7.52
CA LEU A 681 -13.32 -17.92 8.10
C LEU A 681 -13.71 -18.67 9.39
N ALA A 682 -14.46 -18.03 10.27
CA ALA A 682 -14.93 -18.66 11.52
C ALA A 682 -15.76 -19.90 11.24
N ASN A 683 -16.69 -19.84 10.27
CA ASN A 683 -17.52 -20.98 9.88
C ASN A 683 -16.68 -22.14 9.32
N GLU A 684 -15.78 -21.85 8.38
CA GLU A 684 -15.00 -22.88 7.72
C GLU A 684 -13.92 -23.51 8.63
N LEU A 685 -13.45 -22.77 9.64
CA LEU A 685 -12.55 -23.26 10.68
C LEU A 685 -13.28 -23.86 11.89
N GLY A 686 -14.62 -23.88 11.88
CA GLY A 686 -15.45 -24.49 12.92
C GLY A 686 -15.39 -23.76 14.27
N MET A 687 -15.35 -22.44 14.26
CA MET A 687 -15.54 -21.61 15.45
C MET A 687 -17.03 -21.61 15.84
N LYS A 688 -17.32 -21.48 17.16
CA LYS A 688 -18.70 -21.51 17.69
C LYS A 688 -19.08 -20.19 18.31
#